data_502fef78b4248acfb9995a1e7d4c61cc
#
_entry.id   502fef78b4248acfb9995a1e7d4c61cc
#
_cell.length_a   1.000
_cell.length_b   1.000
_cell.length_c   1.000
_cell.angle_alpha   90.00
_cell.angle_beta   90.00
_cell.angle_gamma   90.00
#
_symmetry.space_group_name_H-M   'P 1'
#
loop_
_entity.id
_entity.type
_entity.pdbx_description
1 polymer ?
#
loop_
_entity_poly.entity_id
_entity_poly.type
_entity_poly.pdbx_seq_one_letter_code
_entity_poly.pdbx_strand_id
1 'polypeptide(L)'
;MPNQSLSDRDAVMTFANELTASDEKTEFRYLKGRQEIIDNNAKYDIPADLLLHSDPGKFENRDLSALLDFWKNAGHFDTSINSLEPLYNWMYDHLIDYRPFHNLIKACRGNAVSLGELSSNIFPTLNSDDALKAISVLLAIAPLAKNAKDSVLFPARMHMLFRGISGVYACTNPECSHSHSDGGHTLGEIYLSDSGLTCPHCGSVVYELYKDRRCGALFFKGYILDGGFFTHESHVYLWHYPGQLMDKNMKEIHLFIPEDDYLPPKSSGKSAIKPCYLDIKSGFINFADDSLAGKEGIRKLYYCNHSVKDQPGVITFADCPHCTHKLPSTQLVSFSTQGNLSFFNLIQSQFKLQPAVPGKDKDPYHFPNQGRKVLLFSDSRQRAAKLARDMSNASDIEAARQLFVLALAEMEKQGSKQSMDSLYDYFCLAAGRHHLQLFHGEERNKFEENCRSALRNYERYTKRNRDYDPRYKITNAPLRMQEYVLRLFAGGYNTLYDSATSWIEPTEKALEAAVDELSDQGIEISEEEFKDFFNAWMLYISDRYTALGHTISDTIRMEVRPNFDGYGLKDDWAFSAIIREAAGWQESGKKTGTKVQESKEELVWKQVLKEQFLDHAQPDNGRLYVDLTRVKARFDPDHVWYKCEQCSELTPFLLKGRCPSCGAEHIHEMRPEEYDALSFWRKPLQDALDGKPIQVIDTEEHTAQLSHKDQRDDLWSKTEQYELRFQDLVQDNETPVDILSSTTTMEVGIDIGSLVAVGLRNI
;
A
#
# COMPACT_ATOMS: atom_id res chain seq x y z
N MET A 1 -27.21 -23.40 17.45
CA MET A 1 -28.16 -23.55 16.33
C MET A 1 -29.59 -23.52 16.89
N PRO A 2 -30.40 -22.48 16.61
CA PRO A 2 -31.67 -22.29 17.33
C PRO A 2 -32.86 -23.17 16.88
N ASN A 3 -32.76 -23.88 15.78
CA ASN A 3 -33.88 -24.64 15.18
C ASN A 3 -33.59 -26.12 14.91
N GLN A 4 -32.84 -26.78 15.79
CA GLN A 4 -32.66 -28.23 15.64
C GLN A 4 -33.92 -28.97 16.02
N SER A 5 -34.37 -29.85 15.12
CA SER A 5 -35.50 -30.76 15.34
C SER A 5 -35.18 -31.82 16.42
N LEU A 6 -36.18 -32.49 16.96
CA LEU A 6 -35.97 -33.64 17.86
C LEU A 6 -35.09 -34.73 17.24
N SER A 7 -35.19 -34.91 15.91
CA SER A 7 -34.36 -35.86 15.14
C SER A 7 -32.88 -35.45 15.13
N ASP A 8 -32.56 -34.17 15.13
CA ASP A 8 -31.17 -33.71 15.16
C ASP A 8 -30.52 -33.93 16.52
N ARG A 9 -31.31 -33.82 17.60
CA ARG A 9 -30.83 -34.11 18.97
C ARG A 9 -30.47 -35.61 19.07
N ASP A 10 -31.33 -36.48 18.61
CA ASP A 10 -31.10 -37.92 18.67
C ASP A 10 -29.88 -38.32 17.82
N ALA A 11 -29.71 -37.71 16.67
CA ALA A 11 -28.55 -37.92 15.81
C ALA A 11 -27.24 -37.48 16.50
N VAL A 12 -27.24 -36.31 17.17
CA VAL A 12 -26.06 -35.84 17.94
C VAL A 12 -25.74 -36.75 19.11
N MET A 13 -26.77 -37.25 19.81
CA MET A 13 -26.56 -38.16 20.93
C MET A 13 -26.06 -39.56 20.47
N THR A 14 -26.57 -40.07 19.35
CA THR A 14 -26.07 -41.29 18.70
C THR A 14 -24.60 -41.12 18.31
N PHE A 15 -24.29 -40.02 17.61
CA PHE A 15 -22.91 -39.72 17.20
C PHE A 15 -21.96 -39.62 18.40
N ALA A 16 -22.39 -38.96 19.50
CA ALA A 16 -21.58 -38.85 20.71
C ALA A 16 -21.32 -40.25 21.35
N ASN A 17 -22.33 -41.11 21.38
CA ASN A 17 -22.17 -42.49 21.87
C ASN A 17 -21.22 -43.32 21.02
N GLU A 18 -21.34 -43.22 19.69
CA GLU A 18 -20.46 -43.92 18.74
C GLU A 18 -19.00 -43.42 18.81
N LEU A 19 -18.81 -42.10 18.91
CA LEU A 19 -17.49 -41.48 18.96
C LEU A 19 -16.71 -41.83 20.22
N THR A 20 -17.39 -41.89 21.37
CA THR A 20 -16.79 -42.17 22.65
C THR A 20 -16.79 -43.66 22.98
N ALA A 21 -17.37 -44.52 22.19
CA ALA A 21 -17.58 -45.95 22.46
C ALA A 21 -18.10 -46.16 23.91
N SER A 22 -19.04 -45.29 24.31
CA SER A 22 -19.54 -45.25 25.67
C SER A 22 -20.43 -46.47 25.96
N ASP A 23 -20.42 -46.96 27.24
CA ASP A 23 -21.28 -48.03 27.72
C ASP A 23 -22.68 -47.50 28.06
N GLU A 24 -23.61 -48.44 28.29
CA GLU A 24 -25.00 -48.10 28.64
C GLU A 24 -25.15 -47.28 29.96
N LYS A 25 -24.07 -47.08 30.74
CA LYS A 25 -24.06 -46.31 31.98
C LYS A 25 -23.64 -44.85 31.76
N THR A 26 -23.14 -44.50 30.58
CA THR A 26 -22.70 -43.15 30.30
C THR A 26 -23.91 -42.29 29.87
N GLU A 27 -24.16 -41.24 30.65
CA GLU A 27 -25.25 -40.29 30.39
C GLU A 27 -24.73 -39.04 29.70
N PHE A 28 -25.14 -38.77 28.45
CA PHE A 28 -24.87 -37.56 27.77
C PHE A 28 -25.93 -36.51 28.06
N ARG A 29 -25.50 -35.27 28.37
CA ARG A 29 -26.40 -34.15 28.63
C ARG A 29 -26.37 -33.20 27.43
N TYR A 30 -27.53 -33.03 26.79
CA TYR A 30 -27.69 -32.04 25.73
C TYR A 30 -28.02 -30.66 26.34
N LEU A 31 -27.08 -29.73 26.29
CA LEU A 31 -27.28 -28.34 26.75
C LEU A 31 -27.75 -27.46 25.60
N LYS A 32 -28.96 -26.94 25.70
CA LYS A 32 -29.54 -26.00 24.74
C LYS A 32 -29.53 -24.62 25.37
N GLY A 33 -28.93 -23.64 24.69
CA GLY A 33 -29.03 -22.25 25.10
C GLY A 33 -30.50 -21.79 25.08
N ARG A 34 -30.94 -21.09 26.11
CA ARG A 34 -32.24 -20.40 26.09
C ARG A 34 -32.07 -19.08 25.34
N GLN A 35 -32.95 -18.85 24.39
CA GLN A 35 -33.12 -17.55 23.78
C GLN A 35 -33.93 -16.69 24.75
N GLU A 36 -33.34 -15.64 25.32
CA GLU A 36 -34.11 -14.68 26.12
C GLU A 36 -35.18 -14.02 25.27
N ILE A 37 -36.41 -13.99 25.75
CA ILE A 37 -37.54 -13.32 25.09
C ILE A 37 -37.46 -11.84 25.52
N ILE A 38 -37.30 -10.93 24.57
CA ILE A 38 -37.36 -9.51 24.84
C ILE A 38 -38.83 -9.12 24.77
N ASP A 39 -39.40 -8.68 25.90
CA ASP A 39 -40.78 -8.18 25.95
C ASP A 39 -40.91 -6.91 25.09
N ASN A 40 -42.09 -6.76 24.49
CA ASN A 40 -42.31 -5.83 23.37
C ASN A 40 -42.47 -4.34 23.76
N ASN A 41 -42.16 -3.91 24.96
CA ASN A 41 -42.48 -2.57 25.44
C ASN A 41 -41.25 -1.73 25.80
N ALA A 42 -40.65 -1.08 24.80
CA ALA A 42 -39.74 0.02 25.05
C ALA A 42 -40.50 1.18 25.75
N LYS A 43 -39.96 1.69 26.85
CA LYS A 43 -40.59 2.69 27.69
C LYS A 43 -40.22 4.13 27.32
N TYR A 44 -39.03 4.32 26.82
CA TYR A 44 -38.42 5.63 26.60
C TYR A 44 -37.95 5.78 25.16
N ASP A 45 -37.89 7.03 24.70
CA ASP A 45 -37.31 7.37 23.39
C ASP A 45 -36.01 8.18 23.58
N ILE A 46 -35.16 8.21 22.58
CA ILE A 46 -33.97 9.04 22.57
C ILE A 46 -34.17 10.10 21.47
N PRO A 47 -34.00 11.42 21.78
CA PRO A 47 -34.06 12.44 20.76
C PRO A 47 -33.05 12.19 19.62
N ALA A 48 -33.49 12.26 18.37
CA ALA A 48 -32.62 12.08 17.22
C ALA A 48 -31.46 13.08 17.22
N ASP A 49 -31.71 14.33 17.61
CA ASP A 49 -30.67 15.37 17.73
C ASP A 49 -29.54 14.97 18.69
N LEU A 50 -29.85 14.28 19.79
CA LEU A 50 -28.84 13.79 20.72
C LEU A 50 -27.89 12.76 20.05
N LEU A 51 -28.46 11.84 19.24
CA LEU A 51 -27.67 10.85 18.51
C LEU A 51 -26.83 11.53 17.43
N LEU A 52 -27.38 12.50 16.71
CA LEU A 52 -26.68 13.18 15.62
C LEU A 52 -25.51 14.07 16.10
N HIS A 53 -25.60 14.63 17.31
CA HIS A 53 -24.55 15.46 17.91
C HIS A 53 -23.58 14.68 18.78
N SER A 54 -23.80 13.39 18.98
CA SER A 54 -22.88 12.52 19.72
C SER A 54 -21.74 12.01 18.86
N ASP A 55 -20.54 11.91 19.44
CA ASP A 55 -19.36 11.38 18.79
C ASP A 55 -19.18 9.89 19.17
N PRO A 56 -19.41 8.93 18.24
CA PRO A 56 -19.25 7.50 18.51
C PRO A 56 -17.83 7.14 18.98
N GLY A 57 -16.80 7.86 18.49
CA GLY A 57 -15.42 7.59 18.86
C GLY A 57 -15.13 7.82 20.35
N LYS A 58 -15.81 8.76 20.99
CA LYS A 58 -15.69 8.95 22.45
C LYS A 58 -16.25 7.76 23.23
N PHE A 59 -17.35 7.18 22.76
CA PHE A 59 -17.98 6.02 23.40
C PHE A 59 -17.13 4.76 23.18
N GLU A 60 -16.58 4.56 21.99
CA GLU A 60 -15.64 3.48 21.69
C GLU A 60 -14.38 3.57 22.57
N ASN A 61 -13.88 4.79 22.81
CA ASN A 61 -12.76 5.04 23.73
C ASN A 61 -13.15 4.99 25.21
N ARG A 62 -14.41 4.66 25.53
CA ARG A 62 -14.94 4.55 26.90
C ARG A 62 -14.78 5.84 27.72
N ASP A 63 -14.96 6.99 27.06
CA ASP A 63 -14.94 8.29 27.74
C ASP A 63 -16.14 8.38 28.69
N LEU A 64 -15.84 8.29 29.99
CA LEU A 64 -16.86 8.32 31.06
C LEU A 64 -17.68 9.61 31.02
N SER A 65 -17.05 10.76 30.79
CA SER A 65 -17.74 12.03 30.76
C SER A 65 -18.76 12.08 29.61
N ALA A 66 -18.34 11.66 28.43
CA ALA A 66 -19.22 11.63 27.25
C ALA A 66 -20.40 10.65 27.44
N LEU A 67 -20.14 9.46 28.04
CA LEU A 67 -21.20 8.49 28.33
C LEU A 67 -22.17 8.99 29.37
N LEU A 68 -21.71 9.60 30.45
CA LEU A 68 -22.60 10.17 31.48
C LEU A 68 -23.43 11.32 30.94
N ASP A 69 -22.84 12.20 30.13
CA ASP A 69 -23.55 13.32 29.52
C ASP A 69 -24.61 12.84 28.52
N PHE A 70 -24.27 11.79 27.74
CA PHE A 70 -25.24 11.17 26.84
C PHE A 70 -26.47 10.65 27.59
N TRP A 71 -26.28 9.87 28.66
CA TRP A 71 -27.37 9.25 29.41
C TRP A 71 -28.18 10.26 30.21
N LYS A 72 -27.54 11.31 30.75
CA LYS A 72 -28.26 12.44 31.40
C LYS A 72 -29.20 13.13 30.40
N ASN A 73 -28.74 13.35 29.16
CA ASN A 73 -29.54 13.99 28.11
C ASN A 73 -30.59 13.04 27.51
N ALA A 74 -30.35 11.75 27.49
CA ALA A 74 -31.34 10.75 27.10
C ALA A 74 -32.48 10.60 28.11
N GLY A 75 -32.28 11.03 29.37
CA GLY A 75 -33.26 10.99 30.44
C GLY A 75 -33.41 9.65 31.13
N HIS A 76 -34.07 9.64 32.28
CA HIS A 76 -34.30 8.43 33.09
C HIS A 76 -33.05 7.72 33.58
N PHE A 77 -31.93 8.43 33.66
CA PHE A 77 -30.63 7.93 34.11
C PHE A 77 -30.41 8.14 35.61
N ASP A 78 -29.81 7.18 36.28
CA ASP A 78 -29.41 7.31 37.68
C ASP A 78 -28.16 8.21 37.81
N THR A 79 -28.38 9.44 38.21
CA THR A 79 -27.31 10.46 38.31
C THR A 79 -26.32 10.21 39.45
N SER A 80 -26.54 9.21 40.30
CA SER A 80 -25.56 8.79 41.32
C SER A 80 -24.38 8.01 40.74
N ILE A 81 -24.50 7.50 39.53
CA ILE A 81 -23.48 6.75 38.84
C ILE A 81 -22.37 7.69 38.33
N ASN A 82 -21.11 7.39 38.73
CA ASN A 82 -19.95 8.23 38.45
C ASN A 82 -18.70 7.45 38.01
N SER A 83 -18.86 6.17 37.65
CA SER A 83 -17.76 5.30 37.20
C SER A 83 -18.26 4.29 36.16
N LEU A 84 -17.31 3.70 35.37
CA LEU A 84 -17.63 2.86 34.21
C LEU A 84 -18.35 1.56 34.56
N GLU A 85 -17.88 0.81 35.59
CA GLU A 85 -18.48 -0.48 35.91
C GLU A 85 -19.95 -0.38 36.35
N PRO A 86 -20.32 0.50 37.29
CA PRO A 86 -21.72 0.72 37.60
C PRO A 86 -22.56 1.22 36.41
N LEU A 87 -21.96 2.03 35.53
CA LEU A 87 -22.61 2.48 34.32
C LEU A 87 -22.92 1.31 33.37
N TYR A 88 -21.97 0.41 33.16
CA TYR A 88 -22.15 -0.76 32.31
C TYR A 88 -23.23 -1.70 32.83
N ASN A 89 -23.26 -1.90 34.16
CA ASN A 89 -24.32 -2.69 34.81
C ASN A 89 -25.68 -2.03 34.68
N TRP A 90 -25.75 -0.73 34.88
CA TRP A 90 -27.00 0.04 34.70
C TRP A 90 -27.49 -0.05 33.24
N MET A 91 -26.59 0.09 32.27
CA MET A 91 -26.93 -0.07 30.87
C MET A 91 -27.42 -1.50 30.56
N TYR A 92 -26.81 -2.51 31.15
CA TYR A 92 -27.26 -3.90 30.98
C TYR A 92 -28.71 -4.10 31.38
N ASP A 93 -29.14 -3.49 32.49
CA ASP A 93 -30.49 -3.63 33.04
C ASP A 93 -31.50 -2.74 32.31
N HIS A 94 -31.09 -1.59 31.78
CA HIS A 94 -32.00 -0.55 31.30
C HIS A 94 -31.96 -0.23 29.80
N LEU A 95 -30.94 -0.69 29.07
CA LEU A 95 -30.73 -0.38 27.65
C LEU A 95 -31.97 -0.74 26.78
N ILE A 96 -32.60 -1.86 27.10
CA ILE A 96 -33.78 -2.39 26.39
C ILE A 96 -34.99 -1.47 26.56
N ASP A 97 -35.05 -0.71 27.62
CA ASP A 97 -36.15 0.23 27.90
C ASP A 97 -36.20 1.42 26.90
N TYR A 98 -35.07 1.68 26.20
CA TYR A 98 -34.96 2.74 25.21
C TYR A 98 -35.29 2.21 23.81
N ARG A 99 -36.24 2.81 23.15
CA ARG A 99 -36.77 2.33 21.83
C ARG A 99 -35.71 2.13 20.75
N PRO A 100 -34.74 3.03 20.52
CA PRO A 100 -33.73 2.79 19.48
C PRO A 100 -32.87 1.55 19.76
N PHE A 101 -32.44 1.35 21.00
CA PHE A 101 -31.68 0.18 21.40
C PHE A 101 -32.50 -1.10 21.39
N HIS A 102 -33.75 -1.03 21.83
CA HIS A 102 -34.70 -2.15 21.77
C HIS A 102 -34.86 -2.66 20.32
N ASN A 103 -35.08 -1.74 19.38
CA ASN A 103 -35.25 -2.04 17.96
C ASN A 103 -33.96 -2.57 17.36
N LEU A 104 -32.79 -2.03 17.71
CA LEU A 104 -31.48 -2.52 17.30
C LEU A 104 -31.28 -3.99 17.71
N ILE A 105 -31.47 -4.29 18.98
CA ILE A 105 -31.27 -5.65 19.54
C ILE A 105 -32.27 -6.62 18.91
N LYS A 106 -33.52 -6.22 18.75
CA LYS A 106 -34.57 -7.03 18.14
C LYS A 106 -34.29 -7.33 16.65
N ALA A 107 -33.85 -6.33 15.89
CA ALA A 107 -33.56 -6.49 14.45
C ALA A 107 -32.35 -7.41 14.20
N CYS A 108 -31.30 -7.29 15.02
CA CYS A 108 -30.07 -8.08 14.86
C CYS A 108 -30.17 -9.50 15.47
N ARG A 109 -31.24 -9.82 16.19
CA ARG A 109 -31.36 -11.08 16.91
C ARG A 109 -31.59 -12.26 15.96
N GLY A 110 -30.60 -13.10 15.81
CA GLY A 110 -30.66 -14.29 14.95
C GLY A 110 -30.67 -14.04 13.45
N ASN A 111 -30.51 -12.77 13.03
CA ASN A 111 -30.49 -12.37 11.63
C ASN A 111 -29.27 -11.47 11.36
N ALA A 112 -28.70 -11.61 10.16
CA ALA A 112 -27.78 -10.63 9.62
C ALA A 112 -28.59 -9.57 8.86
N VAL A 113 -28.44 -8.31 9.23
CA VAL A 113 -29.15 -7.17 8.63
C VAL A 113 -28.12 -6.19 8.10
N SER A 114 -28.33 -5.64 6.92
CA SER A 114 -27.42 -4.61 6.38
C SER A 114 -27.53 -3.31 7.19
N LEU A 115 -26.43 -2.56 7.29
CA LEU A 115 -26.43 -1.26 8.02
C LEU A 115 -27.47 -0.28 7.44
N GLY A 116 -27.61 -0.24 6.11
CA GLY A 116 -28.60 0.61 5.44
C GLY A 116 -30.04 0.22 5.76
N GLU A 117 -30.36 -1.07 5.76
CA GLU A 117 -31.66 -1.57 6.15
C GLU A 117 -31.96 -1.35 7.64
N LEU A 118 -30.94 -1.58 8.49
CA LEU A 118 -31.05 -1.36 9.93
C LEU A 118 -31.30 0.12 10.25
N SER A 119 -30.58 1.03 9.61
CA SER A 119 -30.72 2.48 9.80
C SER A 119 -32.11 2.97 9.36
N SER A 120 -32.58 2.52 8.19
CA SER A 120 -33.91 2.89 7.68
C SER A 120 -35.06 2.33 8.53
N ASN A 121 -34.91 1.14 9.10
CA ASN A 121 -35.93 0.53 9.95
C ASN A 121 -36.02 1.16 11.33
N ILE A 122 -34.88 1.61 11.91
CA ILE A 122 -34.85 2.19 13.23
C ILE A 122 -35.16 3.69 13.17
N PHE A 123 -34.68 4.38 12.12
CA PHE A 123 -34.84 5.83 11.94
C PHE A 123 -35.50 6.17 10.58
N PRO A 124 -36.76 5.78 10.36
CA PRO A 124 -37.42 5.96 9.06
C PRO A 124 -37.68 7.42 8.67
N THR A 125 -37.55 8.36 9.60
CA THR A 125 -37.77 9.80 9.39
C THR A 125 -36.50 10.58 9.09
N LEU A 126 -35.30 9.97 9.26
CA LEU A 126 -34.02 10.59 8.95
C LEU A 126 -33.60 10.29 7.51
N ASN A 127 -32.82 11.19 6.92
CA ASN A 127 -32.12 10.85 5.66
C ASN A 127 -31.10 9.74 5.89
N SER A 128 -30.60 9.14 4.80
CA SER A 128 -29.70 7.97 4.86
C SER A 128 -28.43 8.23 5.69
N ASP A 129 -27.79 9.39 5.53
CA ASP A 129 -26.51 9.70 6.18
C ASP A 129 -26.70 9.96 7.68
N ASP A 130 -27.75 10.70 8.04
CA ASP A 130 -28.09 10.94 9.44
C ASP A 130 -28.53 9.65 10.15
N ALA A 131 -29.29 8.79 9.46
CA ALA A 131 -29.70 7.50 10.00
C ALA A 131 -28.48 6.57 10.25
N LEU A 132 -27.50 6.54 9.35
CA LEU A 132 -26.25 5.80 9.52
C LEU A 132 -25.41 6.37 10.68
N LYS A 133 -25.37 7.69 10.82
CA LYS A 133 -24.68 8.33 11.95
C LYS A 133 -25.33 7.97 13.29
N ALA A 134 -26.65 8.02 13.37
CA ALA A 134 -27.38 7.61 14.57
C ALA A 134 -27.17 6.13 14.93
N ILE A 135 -27.17 5.22 13.93
CA ILE A 135 -26.86 3.81 14.14
C ILE A 135 -25.43 3.62 14.65
N SER A 136 -24.45 4.37 14.14
CA SER A 136 -23.06 4.29 14.61
C SER A 136 -22.94 4.59 16.11
N VAL A 137 -23.71 5.57 16.59
CA VAL A 137 -23.79 5.89 18.02
C VAL A 137 -24.40 4.74 18.83
N LEU A 138 -25.49 4.14 18.34
CA LEU A 138 -26.09 2.99 19.03
C LEU A 138 -25.14 1.80 19.09
N LEU A 139 -24.44 1.51 17.99
CA LEU A 139 -23.47 0.41 17.92
C LEU A 139 -22.23 0.65 18.78
N ALA A 140 -21.82 1.91 19.02
CA ALA A 140 -20.72 2.24 19.92
C ALA A 140 -21.11 2.06 21.40
N ILE A 141 -22.37 2.31 21.77
CA ILE A 141 -22.85 2.24 23.15
C ILE A 141 -23.33 0.82 23.54
N ALA A 142 -24.11 0.15 22.66
CA ALA A 142 -24.78 -1.11 23.02
C ALA A 142 -23.83 -2.24 23.51
N PRO A 143 -22.63 -2.44 22.92
CA PRO A 143 -21.69 -3.46 23.40
C PRO A 143 -21.08 -3.17 24.79
N LEU A 144 -21.19 -1.95 25.29
CA LEU A 144 -20.70 -1.56 26.62
C LEU A 144 -21.62 -2.05 27.75
N ALA A 145 -22.88 -2.42 27.44
CA ALA A 145 -23.84 -2.92 28.42
C ALA A 145 -23.45 -4.33 28.89
N LYS A 146 -22.90 -4.42 30.08
CA LYS A 146 -22.39 -5.65 30.70
C LYS A 146 -22.90 -5.84 32.12
N ASN A 147 -23.18 -7.06 32.50
CA ASN A 147 -23.53 -7.39 33.89
C ASN A 147 -22.30 -7.65 34.76
N ALA A 148 -22.51 -7.85 36.04
CA ALA A 148 -21.46 -8.11 37.03
C ALA A 148 -20.63 -9.42 36.76
N LYS A 149 -21.09 -10.28 35.83
CA LYS A 149 -20.40 -11.47 35.36
C LYS A 149 -19.71 -11.25 34.00
N ASP A 150 -19.55 -10.01 33.60
CA ASP A 150 -18.99 -9.58 32.29
C ASP A 150 -19.74 -10.10 31.06
N SER A 151 -21.00 -10.56 31.22
CA SER A 151 -21.84 -10.96 30.09
C SER A 151 -22.39 -9.71 29.39
N VAL A 152 -22.19 -9.61 28.07
CA VAL A 152 -22.62 -8.48 27.25
C VAL A 152 -24.10 -8.67 26.86
N LEU A 153 -24.90 -7.60 26.97
CA LEU A 153 -26.32 -7.63 26.58
C LEU A 153 -26.49 -7.77 25.05
N PHE A 154 -25.64 -7.08 24.28
CA PHE A 154 -25.67 -7.07 22.83
C PHE A 154 -24.32 -7.51 22.24
N PRO A 155 -24.05 -8.84 22.17
CA PRO A 155 -22.86 -9.36 21.52
C PRO A 155 -23.00 -9.31 20.01
N ALA A 156 -22.78 -8.14 19.43
CA ALA A 156 -22.88 -7.90 17.99
C ALA A 156 -21.66 -8.44 17.23
N ARG A 157 -21.88 -9.01 16.05
CA ARG A 157 -20.84 -9.35 15.08
C ARG A 157 -21.07 -8.53 13.81
N MET A 158 -20.02 -7.92 13.31
CA MET A 158 -20.06 -7.19 12.06
C MET A 158 -19.46 -8.07 10.95
N HIS A 159 -20.22 -8.27 9.87
CA HIS A 159 -19.76 -8.94 8.67
C HIS A 159 -19.43 -7.89 7.62
N MET A 160 -18.15 -7.71 7.33
CA MET A 160 -17.69 -6.82 6.27
C MET A 160 -17.38 -7.63 5.03
N LEU A 161 -18.11 -7.38 3.94
CA LEU A 161 -17.89 -8.04 2.66
C LEU A 161 -17.11 -7.08 1.76
N PHE A 162 -15.92 -7.48 1.35
CA PHE A 162 -15.12 -6.74 0.40
C PHE A 162 -15.04 -7.49 -0.93
N ARG A 163 -15.48 -6.82 -1.98
CA ARG A 163 -15.28 -7.29 -3.36
C ARG A 163 -14.43 -6.24 -4.07
N GLY A 164 -13.18 -6.59 -4.39
CA GLY A 164 -12.30 -5.71 -5.17
C GLY A 164 -12.90 -5.38 -6.53
N ILE A 165 -12.62 -4.18 -7.02
CA ILE A 165 -12.99 -3.74 -8.37
C ILE A 165 -12.18 -4.57 -9.36
N SER A 166 -12.84 -5.19 -10.34
CA SER A 166 -12.19 -6.01 -11.38
C SER A 166 -11.48 -5.16 -12.43
N GLY A 167 -11.88 -3.93 -12.58
CA GLY A 167 -11.38 -2.91 -13.50
C GLY A 167 -12.31 -1.71 -13.48
N VAL A 168 -11.90 -0.62 -14.09
CA VAL A 168 -12.74 0.54 -14.37
C VAL A 168 -12.95 0.63 -15.87
N TYR A 169 -14.17 0.86 -16.27
CA TYR A 169 -14.58 0.93 -17.67
C TYR A 169 -15.19 2.30 -17.94
N ALA A 170 -15.03 2.82 -19.14
CA ALA A 170 -15.64 4.09 -19.49
C ALA A 170 -16.27 4.08 -20.89
N CYS A 171 -17.39 4.78 -20.97
CA CYS A 171 -18.04 5.07 -22.24
C CYS A 171 -17.13 5.97 -23.09
N THR A 172 -16.98 5.63 -24.37
CA THR A 172 -16.10 6.35 -25.29
C THR A 172 -16.68 7.67 -25.78
N ASN A 173 -17.94 7.96 -25.52
CA ASN A 173 -18.59 9.19 -25.97
C ASN A 173 -18.36 10.34 -24.98
N PRO A 174 -17.56 11.38 -25.34
CA PRO A 174 -17.36 12.55 -24.49
C PRO A 174 -18.64 13.39 -24.28
N GLU A 175 -19.62 13.29 -25.19
CA GLU A 175 -20.91 13.99 -25.12
C GLU A 175 -22.02 13.15 -24.48
N CYS A 176 -21.67 12.09 -23.75
CA CYS A 176 -22.64 11.30 -23.00
C CYS A 176 -23.34 12.17 -21.95
N SER A 177 -24.65 11.96 -21.73
CA SER A 177 -25.41 12.68 -20.68
C SER A 177 -24.84 12.50 -19.26
N HIS A 178 -24.02 11.46 -19.03
CA HIS A 178 -23.33 11.16 -17.80
C HIS A 178 -21.79 11.24 -17.99
N SER A 179 -21.35 12.23 -18.77
CA SER A 179 -19.92 12.45 -19.01
C SER A 179 -19.24 13.06 -17.79
N HIS A 180 -17.97 12.72 -17.64
CA HIS A 180 -17.08 13.25 -16.62
C HIS A 180 -15.91 13.97 -17.29
N SER A 181 -15.65 15.20 -16.87
CA SER A 181 -14.54 16.00 -17.39
C SER A 181 -13.65 16.45 -16.22
N ASP A 182 -12.36 16.17 -16.32
CA ASP A 182 -11.35 16.59 -15.35
C ASP A 182 -9.99 16.74 -16.03
N GLY A 183 -9.26 17.82 -15.74
CA GLY A 183 -7.90 18.04 -16.22
C GLY A 183 -7.74 18.01 -17.77
N GLY A 184 -8.75 18.44 -18.52
CA GLY A 184 -8.73 18.40 -20.00
C GLY A 184 -9.11 17.06 -20.62
N HIS A 185 -9.36 16.02 -19.80
CA HIS A 185 -9.89 14.73 -20.26
C HIS A 185 -11.41 14.68 -20.12
N THR A 186 -12.11 14.26 -21.17
CA THR A 186 -13.54 13.99 -21.11
C THR A 186 -13.81 12.54 -21.42
N LEU A 187 -14.46 11.84 -20.47
CA LEU A 187 -14.94 10.49 -20.61
C LEU A 187 -16.48 10.50 -20.53
N GLY A 188 -17.13 9.52 -21.15
CA GLY A 188 -18.54 9.30 -20.88
C GLY A 188 -18.73 8.68 -19.48
N GLU A 189 -19.85 8.03 -19.24
CA GLU A 189 -20.15 7.32 -17.98
C GLU A 189 -19.02 6.36 -17.58
N ILE A 190 -18.66 6.36 -16.28
CA ILE A 190 -17.62 5.50 -15.70
C ILE A 190 -18.25 4.37 -14.91
N TYR A 191 -17.79 3.15 -15.12
CA TYR A 191 -18.30 1.93 -14.49
C TYR A 191 -17.18 1.26 -13.67
N LEU A 192 -17.49 0.90 -12.42
CA LEU A 192 -16.58 0.20 -11.51
C LEU A 192 -16.57 -1.33 -11.69
N SER A 193 -17.32 -1.82 -12.64
CA SER A 193 -17.37 -3.22 -13.05
C SER A 193 -17.69 -3.29 -14.54
N ASP A 194 -17.51 -4.46 -15.15
CA ASP A 194 -17.95 -4.69 -16.51
C ASP A 194 -19.48 -4.46 -16.62
N SER A 195 -19.84 -3.40 -17.33
CA SER A 195 -21.25 -2.98 -17.55
C SER A 195 -21.83 -3.51 -18.85
N GLY A 196 -21.09 -4.37 -19.56
CA GLY A 196 -21.41 -4.81 -20.91
C GLY A 196 -20.69 -3.99 -22.01
N LEU A 197 -21.03 -4.27 -23.26
CA LEU A 197 -20.29 -3.72 -24.41
C LEU A 197 -20.67 -2.28 -24.73
N THR A 198 -21.82 -1.80 -24.30
CA THR A 198 -22.37 -0.48 -24.69
C THR A 198 -22.95 0.26 -23.49
N CYS A 199 -22.80 1.58 -23.52
CA CYS A 199 -23.34 2.48 -22.51
C CYS A 199 -24.88 2.51 -22.59
N PRO A 200 -25.61 2.26 -21.50
CA PRO A 200 -27.08 2.26 -21.48
C PRO A 200 -27.66 3.66 -21.74
N HIS A 201 -26.91 4.74 -21.49
CA HIS A 201 -27.39 6.11 -21.61
C HIS A 201 -27.30 6.65 -23.04
N CYS A 202 -26.21 6.35 -23.74
CA CYS A 202 -25.99 6.88 -25.09
C CYS A 202 -25.78 5.81 -26.15
N GLY A 203 -25.71 4.52 -25.80
CA GLY A 203 -25.51 3.42 -26.75
C GLY A 203 -24.10 3.36 -27.37
N SER A 204 -23.15 4.13 -26.87
CA SER A 204 -21.77 4.09 -27.35
C SER A 204 -20.97 2.97 -26.69
N VAL A 205 -19.92 2.50 -27.36
CA VAL A 205 -19.08 1.40 -26.84
C VAL A 205 -18.36 1.79 -25.54
N VAL A 206 -18.10 0.81 -24.70
CA VAL A 206 -17.46 0.96 -23.40
C VAL A 206 -16.19 0.11 -23.38
N TYR A 207 -15.05 0.65 -22.97
CA TYR A 207 -13.79 -0.08 -22.86
C TYR A 207 -13.18 0.05 -21.47
N GLU A 208 -12.33 -0.93 -21.12
CA GLU A 208 -11.55 -0.92 -19.89
C GLU A 208 -10.52 0.22 -19.92
N LEU A 209 -10.42 0.94 -18.80
CA LEU A 209 -9.42 2.01 -18.61
C LEU A 209 -8.14 1.45 -17.99
N TYR A 210 -7.03 1.91 -18.53
CA TYR A 210 -5.68 1.76 -17.98
C TYR A 210 -5.09 3.14 -17.69
N LYS A 211 -4.12 3.19 -16.80
CA LYS A 211 -3.38 4.41 -16.48
C LYS A 211 -1.89 4.19 -16.42
N ASP A 212 -1.14 5.21 -16.78
CA ASP A 212 0.27 5.32 -16.40
C ASP A 212 0.36 5.65 -14.90
N ARG A 213 1.10 4.84 -14.14
CA ARG A 213 1.28 5.04 -12.69
C ARG A 213 1.99 6.35 -12.34
N ARG A 214 2.84 6.87 -13.22
CA ARG A 214 3.64 8.07 -12.99
C ARG A 214 2.81 9.34 -13.15
N CYS A 215 2.26 9.56 -14.34
CA CYS A 215 1.60 10.81 -14.68
C CYS A 215 0.07 10.74 -14.69
N GLY A 216 -0.51 9.55 -14.51
CA GLY A 216 -1.97 9.39 -14.55
C GLY A 216 -2.59 9.36 -15.94
N ALA A 217 -1.81 9.46 -17.02
CA ALA A 217 -2.30 9.41 -18.39
C ALA A 217 -3.22 8.20 -18.63
N LEU A 218 -4.35 8.42 -19.30
CA LEU A 218 -5.41 7.43 -19.47
C LEU A 218 -5.36 6.76 -20.83
N PHE A 219 -5.69 5.47 -20.84
CA PHE A 219 -5.72 4.64 -22.04
C PHE A 219 -6.97 3.76 -22.04
N PHE A 220 -7.57 3.58 -23.24
CA PHE A 220 -8.50 2.48 -23.46
C PHE A 220 -7.73 1.22 -23.83
N LYS A 221 -8.12 0.10 -23.25
CA LYS A 221 -7.63 -1.23 -23.62
C LYS A 221 -8.66 -1.94 -24.49
N GLY A 222 -8.20 -2.51 -25.59
CA GLY A 222 -8.99 -3.36 -26.47
C GLY A 222 -8.13 -4.42 -27.14
N TYR A 223 -8.77 -5.17 -28.06
CA TYR A 223 -8.10 -6.23 -28.79
C TYR A 223 -8.37 -6.06 -30.29
N ILE A 224 -7.38 -6.29 -31.13
CA ILE A 224 -7.50 -6.25 -32.59
C ILE A 224 -6.94 -7.52 -33.21
N LEU A 225 -7.52 -7.93 -34.34
CA LEU A 225 -6.94 -8.96 -35.21
C LEU A 225 -5.81 -8.35 -36.00
N ASP A 226 -4.57 -8.76 -35.72
CA ASP A 226 -3.38 -8.33 -36.46
C ASP A 226 -3.13 -9.23 -37.67
N GLY A 227 -3.82 -8.93 -38.76
CA GLY A 227 -3.60 -9.56 -40.06
C GLY A 227 -2.52 -8.89 -40.90
N GLY A 228 -1.61 -8.13 -40.30
CA GLY A 228 -0.64 -7.30 -41.02
C GLY A 228 -1.13 -5.88 -41.29
N PHE A 229 -2.10 -5.41 -40.60
CA PHE A 229 -2.97 -4.27 -40.86
C PHE A 229 -2.45 -2.88 -40.57
N PHE A 230 -1.27 -2.73 -40.05
CA PHE A 230 -0.71 -1.37 -40.01
C PHE A 230 -0.31 -0.87 -41.43
N THR A 231 -0.77 -1.58 -42.46
CA THR A 231 -0.68 -1.22 -43.87
C THR A 231 -2.09 -0.82 -44.39
N HIS A 232 -2.29 0.40 -44.71
CA HIS A 232 -3.22 1.11 -45.58
C HIS A 232 -4.74 0.76 -45.64
N GLU A 233 -5.24 -0.36 -45.15
CA GLU A 233 -6.67 -0.74 -45.23
C GLU A 233 -7.28 -0.99 -43.83
N SER A 234 -7.47 -0.08 -43.17
CA SER A 234 -7.37 0.18 -41.75
C SER A 234 -8.67 0.48 -41.08
N HIS A 235 -9.70 -0.25 -41.40
CA HIS A 235 -10.96 -0.27 -40.70
C HIS A 235 -11.11 -1.59 -39.97
N VAL A 236 -10.78 -1.62 -38.66
CA VAL A 236 -10.71 -2.83 -37.83
C VAL A 236 -11.66 -2.71 -36.67
N TYR A 237 -12.31 -3.81 -36.28
CA TYR A 237 -13.14 -3.81 -35.07
C TYR A 237 -12.26 -3.89 -33.82
N LEU A 238 -12.50 -3.03 -32.85
CA LEU A 238 -11.86 -3.05 -31.54
C LEU A 238 -12.67 -3.93 -30.58
N TRP A 239 -12.15 -5.12 -30.30
CA TRP A 239 -12.82 -6.11 -29.43
C TRP A 239 -12.60 -5.79 -27.97
N HIS A 240 -13.60 -6.11 -27.13
CA HIS A 240 -13.54 -5.96 -25.67
C HIS A 240 -12.76 -7.09 -25.01
N TYR A 241 -12.82 -8.28 -25.61
CA TYR A 241 -12.21 -9.51 -25.09
C TYR A 241 -11.51 -10.26 -26.21
N PRO A 242 -10.44 -11.05 -25.85
CA PRO A 242 -9.73 -11.86 -26.82
C PRO A 242 -10.53 -13.08 -27.33
N GLY A 243 -11.73 -13.33 -26.79
CA GLY A 243 -12.56 -14.51 -27.08
C GLY A 243 -12.07 -15.80 -26.42
N GLN A 244 -12.89 -16.86 -26.48
CA GLN A 244 -12.53 -18.18 -25.94
C GLN A 244 -11.52 -18.93 -26.83
N LEU A 245 -11.51 -18.63 -28.12
CA LEU A 245 -10.51 -19.10 -29.07
C LEU A 245 -9.54 -17.95 -29.28
N MET A 246 -8.46 -17.93 -28.49
CA MET A 246 -7.35 -17.02 -28.74
C MET A 246 -6.79 -17.34 -30.12
N ASP A 247 -7.20 -16.58 -31.12
CA ASP A 247 -6.52 -16.55 -32.41
C ASP A 247 -5.10 -16.00 -32.14
N LYS A 248 -4.06 -16.70 -32.65
CA LYS A 248 -2.67 -16.27 -32.54
C LYS A 248 -2.42 -14.86 -33.09
N ASN A 249 -3.32 -14.38 -33.92
CA ASN A 249 -3.30 -13.02 -34.51
C ASN A 249 -4.06 -11.97 -33.69
N MET A 250 -4.76 -12.36 -32.61
CA MET A 250 -5.42 -11.41 -31.70
C MET A 250 -4.38 -10.77 -30.80
N LYS A 251 -4.30 -9.44 -30.86
CA LYS A 251 -3.36 -8.65 -30.04
C LYS A 251 -4.10 -7.66 -29.16
N GLU A 252 -3.62 -7.52 -27.93
CA GLU A 252 -4.02 -6.45 -27.03
C GLU A 252 -3.45 -5.11 -27.52
N ILE A 253 -4.26 -4.05 -27.50
CA ILE A 253 -3.83 -2.70 -27.88
C ILE A 253 -4.23 -1.68 -26.82
N HIS A 254 -3.31 -0.77 -26.52
CA HIS A 254 -3.58 0.39 -25.67
C HIS A 254 -3.68 1.65 -26.52
N LEU A 255 -4.78 2.39 -26.31
CA LEU A 255 -5.11 3.61 -27.04
C LEU A 255 -5.12 4.79 -26.08
N PHE A 256 -4.21 5.74 -26.29
CA PHE A 256 -4.10 6.91 -25.44
C PHE A 256 -5.28 7.85 -25.65
N ILE A 257 -5.86 8.33 -24.56
CA ILE A 257 -6.95 9.29 -24.49
C ILE A 257 -6.32 10.68 -24.34
N PRO A 258 -6.31 11.51 -25.38
CA PRO A 258 -5.66 12.81 -25.32
C PRO A 258 -6.46 13.82 -24.50
N GLU A 259 -5.79 14.82 -23.98
CA GLU A 259 -6.36 16.08 -23.51
C GLU A 259 -6.80 16.94 -24.70
N ASP A 260 -7.60 17.97 -24.44
CA ASP A 260 -8.25 18.76 -25.52
C ASP A 260 -7.25 19.40 -26.52
N ASP A 261 -6.13 19.94 -26.02
CA ASP A 261 -5.11 20.60 -26.85
C ASP A 261 -3.84 19.75 -27.06
N TYR A 262 -3.96 18.42 -26.93
CA TYR A 262 -2.82 17.53 -27.02
C TYR A 262 -2.11 17.53 -28.36
N LEU A 263 -0.80 17.73 -28.33
CA LEU A 263 0.11 17.60 -29.48
C LEU A 263 1.10 16.45 -29.21
N PRO A 264 1.16 15.43 -30.10
CA PRO A 264 2.06 14.30 -29.88
C PRO A 264 3.53 14.75 -29.91
N PRO A 265 4.37 14.23 -28.98
CA PRO A 265 5.78 14.52 -28.97
C PRO A 265 6.44 14.00 -30.26
N LYS A 266 7.51 14.66 -30.69
CA LYS A 266 8.28 14.26 -31.89
C LYS A 266 8.87 12.86 -31.69
N SER A 267 8.36 11.89 -32.42
CA SER A 267 8.81 10.49 -32.39
C SER A 267 8.91 9.94 -33.80
N SER A 268 9.72 8.91 -34.02
CA SER A 268 9.95 8.36 -35.36
C SER A 268 10.07 6.83 -35.35
N GLY A 269 9.86 6.22 -36.52
CA GLY A 269 9.98 4.76 -36.68
C GLY A 269 8.85 3.99 -35.95
N LYS A 270 9.21 2.88 -35.30
CA LYS A 270 8.24 2.02 -34.57
C LYS A 270 7.70 2.65 -33.28
N SER A 271 8.37 3.68 -32.79
CA SER A 271 7.93 4.43 -31.60
C SER A 271 7.09 5.67 -31.96
N ALA A 272 6.75 5.87 -33.24
CA ALA A 272 5.95 7.01 -33.68
C ALA A 272 4.54 6.93 -33.09
N ILE A 273 4.13 8.00 -32.40
CA ILE A 273 2.77 8.19 -31.90
C ILE A 273 1.91 8.74 -33.05
N LYS A 274 0.85 8.01 -33.38
CA LYS A 274 -0.03 8.31 -34.51
C LYS A 274 -1.48 8.43 -34.03
N PRO A 275 -2.27 9.31 -34.67
CA PRO A 275 -3.70 9.36 -34.42
C PRO A 275 -4.41 8.11 -34.94
N CYS A 276 -5.52 7.77 -34.33
CA CYS A 276 -6.50 6.82 -34.81
C CYS A 276 -7.90 7.32 -34.49
N TYR A 277 -8.91 6.79 -35.16
CA TYR A 277 -10.26 7.31 -35.12
C TYR A 277 -11.24 6.19 -34.80
N LEU A 278 -11.82 6.23 -33.60
CA LEU A 278 -12.78 5.26 -33.11
C LEU A 278 -14.21 5.74 -33.38
N ASP A 279 -14.98 4.96 -34.13
CA ASP A 279 -16.44 5.13 -34.19
C ASP A 279 -17.05 4.66 -32.86
N ILE A 280 -17.55 5.61 -32.06
CA ILE A 280 -18.06 5.37 -30.71
C ILE A 280 -19.35 4.55 -30.66
N LYS A 281 -20.02 4.34 -31.78
CA LYS A 281 -21.26 3.54 -31.85
C LYS A 281 -20.98 2.11 -32.28
N SER A 282 -20.18 1.94 -33.32
CA SER A 282 -19.93 0.61 -33.89
C SER A 282 -18.72 -0.10 -33.27
N GLY A 283 -17.76 0.63 -32.67
CA GLY A 283 -16.52 0.06 -32.16
C GLY A 283 -15.46 -0.22 -33.23
N PHE A 284 -15.68 0.25 -34.48
CA PHE A 284 -14.66 0.20 -35.50
C PHE A 284 -13.62 1.30 -35.31
N ILE A 285 -12.36 0.96 -35.48
CA ILE A 285 -11.24 1.89 -35.37
C ILE A 285 -10.51 1.99 -36.71
N ASN A 286 -10.15 3.22 -37.12
CA ASN A 286 -9.39 3.49 -38.31
C ASN A 286 -8.02 4.09 -37.97
N PHE A 287 -6.93 3.51 -38.51
CA PHE A 287 -5.56 3.88 -38.21
C PHE A 287 -4.87 4.75 -39.24
N ALA A 288 -5.54 5.11 -40.36
CA ALA A 288 -4.90 5.77 -41.51
C ALA A 288 -5.69 6.94 -42.14
N ASP A 289 -6.97 7.06 -41.87
CA ASP A 289 -7.83 8.07 -42.57
C ASP A 289 -8.05 9.30 -41.69
N ASP A 290 -7.17 10.29 -41.86
CA ASP A 290 -7.26 11.57 -41.15
C ASP A 290 -8.49 12.42 -41.54
N SER A 291 -9.22 12.07 -42.63
CA SER A 291 -10.46 12.74 -43.01
C SER A 291 -11.61 12.49 -42.01
N LEU A 292 -11.44 11.55 -41.11
CA LEU A 292 -12.39 11.24 -40.03
C LEU A 292 -12.28 12.20 -38.84
N ALA A 293 -11.22 12.99 -38.78
CA ALA A 293 -11.01 13.95 -37.71
C ALA A 293 -12.15 14.96 -37.60
N GLY A 294 -12.74 15.09 -36.38
CA GLY A 294 -13.81 16.05 -36.13
C GLY A 294 -15.19 15.67 -36.68
N LYS A 295 -15.37 14.49 -37.28
CA LYS A 295 -16.70 14.00 -37.65
C LYS A 295 -17.50 13.57 -36.39
N GLU A 296 -18.82 13.83 -36.46
CA GLU A 296 -19.75 13.41 -35.40
C GLU A 296 -19.69 11.90 -35.16
N GLY A 297 -19.66 11.47 -33.93
CA GLY A 297 -19.57 10.07 -33.56
C GLY A 297 -18.19 9.44 -33.71
N ILE A 298 -17.17 10.19 -34.05
CA ILE A 298 -15.79 9.73 -34.17
C ILE A 298 -14.92 10.33 -33.05
N ARG A 299 -14.31 9.49 -32.26
CA ARG A 299 -13.36 9.88 -31.21
C ARG A 299 -11.93 9.74 -31.71
N LYS A 300 -11.15 10.82 -31.64
CA LYS A 300 -9.72 10.80 -31.91
C LYS A 300 -8.98 10.24 -30.71
N LEU A 301 -8.16 9.22 -30.92
CA LEU A 301 -7.26 8.60 -29.95
C LEU A 301 -5.87 8.51 -30.57
N TYR A 302 -4.89 8.06 -29.78
CA TYR A 302 -3.54 7.85 -30.30
C TYR A 302 -3.06 6.44 -29.99
N TYR A 303 -2.19 5.90 -30.86
CA TYR A 303 -1.56 4.60 -30.71
C TYR A 303 -0.08 4.65 -31.11
N CYS A 304 0.65 3.63 -30.68
CA CYS A 304 2.03 3.39 -31.09
C CYS A 304 2.19 1.92 -31.46
N ASN A 305 2.81 1.63 -32.59
CA ASN A 305 3.06 0.24 -33.02
C ASN A 305 4.34 -0.31 -32.39
N HIS A 306 4.41 -0.29 -31.07
CA HIS A 306 5.51 -0.85 -30.30
C HIS A 306 5.06 -2.16 -29.64
N SER A 307 5.85 -3.23 -29.82
CA SER A 307 5.61 -4.52 -29.17
C SER A 307 6.63 -4.73 -28.04
N VAL A 308 6.16 -5.13 -26.88
CA VAL A 308 7.00 -5.45 -25.74
C VAL A 308 7.65 -6.82 -25.97
N LYS A 309 8.97 -6.94 -25.79
CA LYS A 309 9.70 -8.18 -26.03
C LYS A 309 9.17 -9.37 -25.24
N ASP A 310 8.81 -9.13 -23.98
CA ASP A 310 8.31 -10.15 -23.05
C ASP A 310 6.82 -10.44 -23.20
N GLN A 311 6.10 -9.64 -24.00
CA GLN A 311 4.66 -9.77 -24.24
C GLN A 311 4.36 -9.59 -25.73
N PRO A 312 4.69 -10.56 -26.59
CA PRO A 312 4.60 -10.42 -28.05
C PRO A 312 3.17 -10.21 -28.58
N GLY A 313 2.15 -10.43 -27.76
CA GLY A 313 0.74 -10.20 -28.08
C GLY A 313 0.22 -8.81 -27.69
N VAL A 314 1.08 -7.88 -27.21
CA VAL A 314 0.66 -6.55 -26.76
C VAL A 314 1.28 -5.46 -27.63
N ILE A 315 0.42 -4.57 -28.13
CA ILE A 315 0.75 -3.34 -28.86
C ILE A 315 0.53 -2.17 -27.91
N THR A 316 1.60 -1.44 -27.60
CA THR A 316 1.56 -0.35 -26.62
C THR A 316 2.57 0.74 -26.97
N PHE A 317 2.80 1.67 -26.07
CA PHE A 317 3.74 2.76 -26.22
C PHE A 317 5.11 2.39 -25.69
N ALA A 318 6.18 2.82 -26.36
CA ALA A 318 7.54 2.70 -25.85
C ALA A 318 7.84 3.75 -24.77
N ASP A 319 7.33 4.96 -25.03
CA ASP A 319 7.40 6.10 -24.13
C ASP A 319 5.97 6.62 -23.90
N CYS A 320 5.68 7.12 -22.70
CA CYS A 320 4.37 7.66 -22.39
C CYS A 320 4.05 8.84 -23.33
N PRO A 321 2.90 8.86 -24.01
CA PRO A 321 2.54 9.94 -24.91
C PRO A 321 2.35 11.30 -24.21
N HIS A 322 2.04 11.29 -22.90
CA HIS A 322 1.84 12.51 -22.12
C HIS A 322 3.17 13.02 -21.52
N CYS A 323 3.84 12.24 -20.68
CA CYS A 323 5.02 12.70 -19.95
C CYS A 323 6.36 12.32 -20.59
N THR A 324 6.37 11.63 -21.72
CA THR A 324 7.54 11.20 -22.52
C THR A 324 8.51 10.23 -21.83
N HIS A 325 8.25 9.84 -20.61
CA HIS A 325 9.06 8.81 -19.90
C HIS A 325 8.85 7.42 -20.51
N LYS A 326 9.84 6.55 -20.31
CA LYS A 326 9.72 5.13 -20.68
C LYS A 326 8.48 4.51 -20.03
N LEU A 327 7.73 3.74 -20.84
CA LEU A 327 6.50 3.07 -20.40
C LEU A 327 6.68 1.55 -20.42
N PRO A 328 7.39 0.97 -19.46
CA PRO A 328 7.49 -0.49 -19.35
C PRO A 328 6.10 -1.08 -19.03
N SER A 329 5.91 -2.36 -19.30
CA SER A 329 4.63 -3.07 -19.09
C SER A 329 4.12 -3.01 -17.63
N THR A 330 5.01 -2.82 -16.67
CA THR A 330 4.67 -2.67 -15.24
C THR A 330 4.16 -1.29 -14.86
N GLN A 331 4.34 -0.29 -15.74
CA GLN A 331 3.94 1.09 -15.53
C GLN A 331 2.49 1.33 -15.93
N LEU A 332 2.06 0.73 -17.03
CA LEU A 332 0.69 0.81 -17.52
C LEU A 332 -0.16 -0.25 -16.81
N VAL A 333 -1.12 0.20 -16.01
CA VAL A 333 -1.89 -0.68 -15.12
C VAL A 333 -3.39 -0.42 -15.22
N SER A 334 -4.17 -1.49 -15.00
CA SER A 334 -5.62 -1.38 -14.80
C SER A 334 -5.94 -0.74 -13.44
N PHE A 335 -7.17 -0.27 -13.27
CA PHE A 335 -7.69 0.18 -11.98
C PHE A 335 -8.17 -0.97 -11.09
N SER A 336 -7.79 -2.20 -11.39
CA SER A 336 -8.19 -3.36 -10.59
C SER A 336 -7.65 -3.26 -9.16
N THR A 337 -8.54 -3.45 -8.18
CA THR A 337 -8.18 -3.60 -6.77
C THR A 337 -8.30 -5.05 -6.30
N GLN A 338 -8.45 -5.99 -7.23
CA GLN A 338 -8.41 -7.42 -6.93
C GLN A 338 -6.98 -7.85 -6.61
N GLY A 339 -6.83 -8.75 -5.65
CA GLY A 339 -5.54 -9.31 -5.28
C GLY A 339 -5.25 -9.27 -3.78
N ASN A 340 -4.00 -9.60 -3.42
CA ASN A 340 -3.59 -9.74 -2.02
C ASN A 340 -3.48 -8.39 -1.32
N LEU A 341 -3.00 -7.35 -2.01
CA LEU A 341 -2.65 -6.08 -1.39
C LEU A 341 -3.85 -5.37 -0.75
N SER A 342 -5.00 -5.35 -1.46
CA SER A 342 -6.23 -4.74 -0.91
C SER A 342 -6.72 -5.49 0.32
N PHE A 343 -6.65 -6.83 0.30
CA PHE A 343 -7.00 -7.66 1.44
C PHE A 343 -6.05 -7.41 2.62
N PHE A 344 -4.74 -7.31 2.36
CA PHE A 344 -3.75 -7.00 3.41
C PHE A 344 -4.01 -5.65 4.06
N ASN A 345 -4.24 -4.61 3.28
CA ASN A 345 -4.54 -3.28 3.80
C ASN A 345 -5.79 -3.29 4.68
N LEU A 346 -6.79 -4.05 4.30
CA LEU A 346 -8.03 -4.19 5.06
C LEU A 346 -7.79 -4.90 6.40
N ILE A 347 -7.06 -6.00 6.40
CA ILE A 347 -6.71 -6.75 7.60
C ILE A 347 -5.79 -5.92 8.51
N GLN A 348 -4.78 -5.23 7.97
CA GLN A 348 -3.92 -4.35 8.76
C GLN A 348 -4.70 -3.20 9.40
N SER A 349 -5.62 -2.58 8.66
CA SER A 349 -6.47 -1.51 9.20
C SER A 349 -7.38 -2.02 10.30
N GLN A 350 -8.01 -3.17 10.09
CA GLN A 350 -8.85 -3.82 11.08
C GLN A 350 -8.04 -4.20 12.33
N PHE A 351 -6.82 -4.74 12.16
CA PHE A 351 -5.92 -5.09 13.27
C PHE A 351 -5.53 -3.86 14.09
N LYS A 352 -5.19 -2.75 13.44
CA LYS A 352 -4.84 -1.48 14.11
C LYS A 352 -6.00 -0.90 14.92
N LEU A 353 -7.22 -1.07 14.45
CA LEU A 353 -8.42 -0.56 15.10
C LEU A 353 -8.94 -1.45 16.23
N GLN A 354 -8.42 -2.66 16.41
CA GLN A 354 -8.81 -3.50 17.54
C GLN A 354 -8.43 -2.82 18.88
N PRO A 355 -9.25 -2.96 19.93
CA PRO A 355 -8.86 -2.51 21.26
C PRO A 355 -7.68 -3.33 21.77
N ALA A 356 -6.85 -2.70 22.60
CA ALA A 356 -5.81 -3.41 23.35
C ALA A 356 -6.44 -4.42 24.34
N VAL A 357 -5.80 -5.56 24.51
CA VAL A 357 -6.21 -6.53 25.54
C VAL A 357 -5.79 -6.00 26.92
N PRO A 358 -6.71 -5.89 27.89
CA PRO A 358 -6.40 -5.37 29.22
C PRO A 358 -5.20 -6.09 29.87
N GLY A 359 -4.25 -5.31 30.35
CA GLY A 359 -3.02 -5.81 30.99
C GLY A 359 -1.85 -6.02 30.04
N LYS A 360 -2.07 -6.30 28.75
CA LYS A 360 -1.03 -6.47 27.73
C LYS A 360 -0.54 -5.13 27.14
N ASP A 361 -1.34 -4.11 27.25
CA ASP A 361 -0.99 -2.73 26.94
C ASP A 361 0.14 -2.15 27.80
N LYS A 362 0.37 -2.74 28.98
CA LYS A 362 1.39 -2.33 29.95
C LYS A 362 2.76 -2.99 29.75
N ASP A 363 2.84 -3.99 28.88
CA ASP A 363 4.07 -4.73 28.60
C ASP A 363 4.38 -4.74 27.09
N PRO A 364 4.87 -3.62 26.54
CA PRO A 364 5.18 -3.51 25.12
C PRO A 364 6.36 -4.38 24.67
N TYR A 365 7.15 -4.90 25.60
CA TYR A 365 8.28 -5.77 25.28
C TYR A 365 7.82 -7.18 24.88
N HIS A 366 6.94 -7.79 25.69
CA HIS A 366 6.39 -9.11 25.38
C HIS A 366 5.18 -9.04 24.45
N PHE A 367 4.41 -7.95 24.49
CA PHE A 367 3.21 -7.75 23.68
C PHE A 367 3.28 -6.46 22.85
N PRO A 368 4.13 -6.39 21.82
CA PRO A 368 4.33 -5.16 21.03
C PRO A 368 3.02 -4.68 20.36
N ASN A 369 2.12 -5.61 20.03
CA ASN A 369 0.80 -5.31 19.48
C ASN A 369 -0.34 -5.40 20.51
N GLN A 370 -0.01 -5.34 21.81
CA GLN A 370 -0.97 -5.24 22.90
C GLN A 370 -2.01 -6.39 22.93
N GLY A 371 -1.63 -7.57 22.46
CA GLY A 371 -2.49 -8.76 22.42
C GLY A 371 -3.56 -8.76 21.35
N ARG A 372 -3.51 -7.84 20.36
CA ARG A 372 -4.41 -7.86 19.19
C ARG A 372 -4.18 -9.11 18.36
N LYS A 373 -5.24 -9.69 17.81
CA LYS A 373 -5.18 -10.94 17.06
C LYS A 373 -6.19 -11.02 15.93
N VAL A 374 -5.79 -11.68 14.84
CA VAL A 374 -6.67 -12.04 13.72
C VAL A 374 -6.41 -13.48 13.30
N LEU A 375 -7.48 -14.22 13.05
CA LEU A 375 -7.41 -15.52 12.40
C LEU A 375 -7.81 -15.35 10.93
N LEU A 376 -6.98 -15.87 10.01
CA LEU A 376 -7.26 -15.84 8.57
C LEU A 376 -7.52 -17.25 8.05
N PHE A 377 -8.60 -17.39 7.32
CA PHE A 377 -8.90 -18.61 6.58
C PHE A 377 -8.69 -18.44 5.09
N SER A 378 -8.12 -19.45 4.46
CA SER A 378 -7.92 -19.54 3.02
C SER A 378 -8.40 -20.90 2.50
N ASP A 379 -8.85 -20.92 1.26
CA ASP A 379 -9.35 -22.12 0.57
C ASP A 379 -8.29 -23.17 0.26
N SER A 380 -7.02 -22.80 0.30
CA SER A 380 -5.91 -23.73 0.07
C SER A 380 -4.70 -23.42 0.92
N ARG A 381 -3.95 -24.49 1.24
CA ARG A 381 -2.73 -24.43 2.02
C ARG A 381 -1.64 -23.55 1.39
N GLN A 382 -1.38 -23.70 0.09
CA GLN A 382 -0.37 -22.89 -0.59
C GLN A 382 -0.72 -21.40 -0.51
N ARG A 383 -2.01 -21.05 -0.56
CA ARG A 383 -2.46 -19.67 -0.39
C ARG A 383 -2.33 -19.21 1.05
N ALA A 384 -2.63 -20.07 2.04
CA ALA A 384 -2.44 -19.71 3.46
C ALA A 384 -0.96 -19.40 3.77
N ALA A 385 -0.03 -20.26 3.32
CA ALA A 385 1.40 -20.06 3.49
C ALA A 385 1.92 -18.80 2.78
N LYS A 386 1.47 -18.59 1.54
CA LYS A 386 1.82 -17.38 0.79
C LYS A 386 1.27 -16.13 1.47
N LEU A 387 0.03 -16.19 1.95
CA LEU A 387 -0.64 -15.08 2.63
C LEU A 387 0.13 -14.68 3.90
N ALA A 388 0.50 -15.64 4.74
CA ALA A 388 1.27 -15.38 5.96
C ALA A 388 2.60 -14.67 5.64
N ARG A 389 3.38 -15.23 4.72
CA ARG A 389 4.66 -14.65 4.33
C ARG A 389 4.54 -13.25 3.71
N ASP A 390 3.60 -13.07 2.80
CA ASP A 390 3.42 -11.79 2.10
C ASP A 390 2.93 -10.70 3.07
N MET A 391 2.11 -11.05 4.08
CA MET A 391 1.64 -10.11 5.11
C MET A 391 2.77 -9.68 6.06
N SER A 392 3.56 -10.62 6.57
CA SER A 392 4.73 -10.30 7.41
C SER A 392 5.71 -9.39 6.64
N ASN A 393 6.03 -9.73 5.39
CA ASN A 393 6.92 -8.92 4.57
C ASN A 393 6.35 -7.49 4.34
N ALA A 394 5.06 -7.35 4.09
CA ALA A 394 4.43 -6.04 3.90
C ALA A 394 4.45 -5.21 5.20
N SER A 395 4.22 -5.84 6.34
CA SER A 395 4.32 -5.20 7.65
C SER A 395 5.74 -4.74 7.97
N ASP A 396 6.73 -5.59 7.71
CA ASP A 396 8.15 -5.27 7.93
C ASP A 396 8.62 -4.09 7.07
N ILE A 397 8.22 -4.03 5.78
CA ILE A 397 8.55 -2.91 4.88
C ILE A 397 7.93 -1.60 5.39
N GLU A 398 6.70 -1.65 5.86
CA GLU A 398 6.02 -0.45 6.37
C GLU A 398 6.65 0.04 7.69
N ALA A 399 7.00 -0.87 8.59
CA ALA A 399 7.75 -0.55 9.80
C ALA A 399 9.17 -0.03 9.48
N ALA A 400 9.83 -0.65 8.50
CA ALA A 400 11.14 -0.20 8.04
C ALA A 400 11.11 1.23 7.49
N ARG A 401 10.05 1.59 6.73
CA ARG A 401 9.85 2.96 6.22
C ARG A 401 9.81 3.98 7.37
N GLN A 402 9.06 3.69 8.44
CA GLN A 402 8.96 4.54 9.61
C GLN A 402 10.30 4.62 10.37
N LEU A 403 10.98 3.49 10.54
CA LEU A 403 12.30 3.44 11.18
C LEU A 403 13.37 4.19 10.39
N PHE A 404 13.34 4.16 9.06
CA PHE A 404 14.27 4.95 8.24
C PHE A 404 14.08 6.44 8.48
N VAL A 405 12.85 6.92 8.56
CA VAL A 405 12.60 8.35 8.84
C VAL A 405 13.11 8.73 10.24
N LEU A 406 12.91 7.90 11.24
CA LEU A 406 13.48 8.13 12.58
C LEU A 406 15.02 8.10 12.57
N ALA A 407 15.61 7.17 11.81
CA ALA A 407 17.06 7.09 11.65
C ALA A 407 17.62 8.33 10.95
N LEU A 408 16.98 8.80 9.89
CA LEU A 408 17.36 10.01 9.16
C LEU A 408 17.24 11.26 10.07
N ALA A 409 16.13 11.38 10.81
CA ALA A 409 15.94 12.46 11.76
C ALA A 409 17.02 12.49 12.86
N GLU A 410 17.48 11.32 13.32
CA GLU A 410 18.59 11.23 14.28
C GLU A 410 19.93 11.57 13.64
N MET A 411 20.17 11.14 12.39
CA MET A 411 21.37 11.48 11.63
C MET A 411 21.49 13.00 11.41
N GLU A 412 20.40 13.68 11.07
CA GLU A 412 20.38 15.14 10.92
C GLU A 412 20.73 15.87 12.23
N LYS A 413 20.26 15.37 13.38
CA LYS A 413 20.61 15.93 14.69
C LYS A 413 22.10 15.80 15.03
N GLN A 414 22.78 14.76 14.55
CA GLN A 414 24.19 14.50 14.79
C GLN A 414 25.13 15.30 13.83
N GLY A 415 24.54 16.05 12.90
CA GLY A 415 25.25 16.87 11.94
C GLY A 415 25.66 16.17 10.65
N SER A 416 26.09 16.97 9.69
CA SER A 416 26.24 16.63 8.26
C SER A 416 27.34 15.63 7.89
N LYS A 417 28.08 15.10 8.86
CA LYS A 417 29.26 14.23 8.60
C LYS A 417 28.93 12.77 8.30
N GLN A 418 27.67 12.37 8.47
CA GLN A 418 27.26 10.96 8.33
C GLN A 418 26.90 10.62 6.88
N SER A 419 27.43 9.51 6.37
CA SER A 419 27.10 8.98 5.05
C SER A 419 25.93 8.00 5.11
N MET A 420 25.33 7.74 3.96
CA MET A 420 24.22 6.79 3.83
C MET A 420 24.62 5.37 4.24
N ASP A 421 25.89 5.00 4.12
CA ASP A 421 26.40 3.70 4.59
C ASP A 421 26.20 3.48 6.10
N SER A 422 26.18 4.58 6.88
CA SER A 422 25.93 4.55 8.34
C SER A 422 24.44 4.40 8.71
N LEU A 423 23.53 4.49 7.76
CA LEU A 423 22.09 4.48 8.00
C LEU A 423 21.62 3.21 8.73
N TYR A 424 22.29 2.07 8.51
CA TYR A 424 21.94 0.82 9.21
C TYR A 424 22.14 0.89 10.72
N ASP A 425 23.17 1.57 11.20
CA ASP A 425 23.40 1.73 12.65
C ASP A 425 22.29 2.58 13.31
N TYR A 426 21.94 3.69 12.66
CA TYR A 426 20.84 4.55 13.13
C TYR A 426 19.48 3.85 13.02
N PHE A 427 19.28 2.99 12.03
CA PHE A 427 18.10 2.13 11.93
C PHE A 427 18.03 1.14 13.10
N CYS A 428 19.16 0.49 13.45
CA CYS A 428 19.24 -0.37 14.63
C CYS A 428 18.98 0.41 15.94
N LEU A 429 19.49 1.63 16.03
CA LEU A 429 19.25 2.50 17.18
C LEU A 429 17.76 2.86 17.33
N ALA A 430 17.11 3.25 16.24
CA ALA A 430 15.68 3.53 16.22
C ALA A 430 14.83 2.30 16.57
N ALA A 431 15.10 1.16 15.93
CA ALA A 431 14.42 -0.10 16.22
C ALA A 431 14.58 -0.53 17.68
N GLY A 432 15.78 -0.41 18.23
CA GLY A 432 16.08 -0.73 19.62
C GLY A 432 15.34 0.16 20.61
N ARG A 433 15.20 1.45 20.34
CA ARG A 433 14.43 2.39 21.17
C ARG A 433 12.93 2.09 21.18
N HIS A 434 12.41 1.57 20.09
CA HIS A 434 11.00 1.21 19.93
C HIS A 434 10.73 -0.28 20.23
N HIS A 435 11.75 -1.05 20.66
CA HIS A 435 11.66 -2.49 20.95
C HIS A 435 11.11 -3.32 19.79
N LEU A 436 11.41 -2.94 18.55
CA LEU A 436 10.87 -3.60 17.36
C LEU A 436 11.71 -4.80 16.97
N GLN A 437 11.02 -5.88 16.61
CA GLN A 437 11.60 -7.11 16.12
C GLN A 437 11.24 -7.25 14.63
N LEU A 438 12.21 -7.01 13.76
CA LEU A 438 12.09 -7.19 12.34
C LEU A 438 12.83 -8.44 11.89
N PHE A 439 12.49 -8.91 10.69
CA PHE A 439 13.07 -10.09 10.06
C PHE A 439 12.66 -11.41 10.73
N HIS A 440 13.17 -12.52 10.19
CA HIS A 440 12.85 -13.87 10.67
C HIS A 440 14.11 -14.72 10.79
N GLY A 441 14.08 -15.74 11.63
CA GLY A 441 15.15 -16.71 11.78
C GLY A 441 16.49 -16.09 12.25
N GLU A 442 17.58 -16.50 11.62
CA GLU A 442 18.94 -16.05 11.99
C GLU A 442 19.17 -14.56 11.74
N GLU A 443 18.52 -13.97 10.74
CA GLU A 443 18.63 -12.53 10.46
C GLU A 443 18.02 -11.72 11.61
N ARG A 444 16.92 -12.18 12.21
CA ARG A 444 16.28 -11.56 13.38
C ARG A 444 17.23 -11.51 14.56
N ASN A 445 17.84 -12.65 14.93
CA ASN A 445 18.76 -12.74 16.06
C ASN A 445 19.94 -11.78 15.91
N LYS A 446 20.54 -11.75 14.72
CA LYS A 446 21.63 -10.84 14.39
C LYS A 446 21.20 -9.38 14.46
N PHE A 447 20.02 -9.06 13.94
CA PHE A 447 19.46 -7.72 13.99
C PHE A 447 19.22 -7.24 15.43
N GLU A 448 18.62 -8.06 16.28
CA GLU A 448 18.39 -7.73 17.69
C GLU A 448 19.69 -7.51 18.46
N GLU A 449 20.71 -8.32 18.17
CA GLU A 449 22.05 -8.11 18.76
C GLU A 449 22.63 -6.76 18.33
N ASN A 450 22.50 -6.41 17.06
CA ASN A 450 22.95 -5.12 16.52
C ASN A 450 22.18 -3.96 17.16
N CYS A 451 20.85 -4.06 17.34
CA CYS A 451 20.04 -3.06 18.02
C CYS A 451 20.50 -2.82 19.47
N ARG A 452 20.68 -3.91 20.24
CA ARG A 452 21.19 -3.83 21.62
C ARG A 452 22.59 -3.22 21.69
N SER A 453 23.44 -3.52 20.73
CA SER A 453 24.79 -2.99 20.65
C SER A 453 24.80 -1.51 20.26
N ALA A 454 23.99 -1.09 19.28
CA ALA A 454 23.83 0.30 18.86
C ALA A 454 23.34 1.18 20.02
N LEU A 455 22.32 0.74 20.77
CA LEU A 455 21.82 1.44 21.96
C LEU A 455 22.92 1.65 23.01
N ARG A 456 23.61 0.57 23.40
CA ARG A 456 24.73 0.67 24.38
C ARG A 456 25.85 1.58 23.92
N ASN A 457 26.14 1.55 22.61
CA ASN A 457 27.17 2.40 22.03
C ASN A 457 26.75 3.87 22.06
N TYR A 458 25.53 4.18 21.63
CA TYR A 458 24.95 5.51 21.66
C TYR A 458 24.95 6.12 23.07
N GLU A 459 24.46 5.38 24.07
CA GLU A 459 24.49 5.83 25.46
C GLU A 459 25.90 6.14 25.97
N ARG A 460 26.89 5.33 25.56
CA ARG A 460 28.29 5.54 25.95
C ARG A 460 28.87 6.84 25.38
N TYR A 461 28.54 7.18 24.14
CA TYR A 461 28.97 8.43 23.51
C TYR A 461 28.25 9.63 24.13
N THR A 462 26.94 9.53 24.31
CA THR A 462 26.13 10.60 24.95
C THR A 462 26.60 10.90 26.37
N LYS A 463 26.85 9.88 27.21
CA LYS A 463 27.39 10.07 28.57
C LYS A 463 28.77 10.74 28.60
N ARG A 464 29.51 10.63 27.51
CA ARG A 464 30.86 11.26 27.36
C ARG A 464 30.84 12.60 26.64
N ASN A 465 29.68 13.07 26.26
CA ASN A 465 29.48 14.27 25.44
C ASN A 465 30.38 14.28 24.18
N ARG A 466 30.36 13.15 23.45
CA ARG A 466 31.11 12.96 22.19
C ARG A 466 30.13 12.68 21.06
N ASP A 467 30.53 13.05 19.84
CA ASP A 467 29.78 12.71 18.63
C ASP A 467 29.65 11.20 18.52
N TYR A 468 28.48 10.75 18.11
CA TYR A 468 28.19 9.33 17.91
C TYR A 468 28.98 8.79 16.71
N ASP A 469 29.66 7.68 16.90
CA ASP A 469 30.42 6.99 15.85
C ASP A 469 29.72 5.65 15.53
N PRO A 470 28.98 5.58 14.38
CA PRO A 470 28.23 4.41 13.99
C PRO A 470 29.15 3.25 13.60
N ARG A 471 28.82 2.05 14.09
CA ARG A 471 29.61 0.83 13.88
C ARG A 471 29.11 -0.01 12.73
N TYR A 472 27.80 -0.08 12.56
CA TYR A 472 27.17 -0.95 11.59
C TYR A 472 26.95 -0.23 10.27
N LYS A 473 27.30 -0.91 9.18
CA LYS A 473 27.25 -0.39 7.82
C LYS A 473 26.24 -1.18 7.00
N ILE A 474 25.66 -0.57 5.95
CA ILE A 474 24.75 -1.25 5.03
C ILE A 474 25.41 -2.47 4.39
N THR A 475 26.70 -2.39 4.08
CA THR A 475 27.49 -3.50 3.54
C THR A 475 27.41 -4.78 4.38
N ASN A 476 27.33 -4.65 5.71
CA ASN A 476 27.29 -5.76 6.66
C ASN A 476 25.88 -6.03 7.23
N ALA A 477 24.88 -5.35 6.68
CA ALA A 477 23.51 -5.51 7.09
C ALA A 477 22.89 -6.82 6.58
N PRO A 478 21.83 -7.36 7.20
CA PRO A 478 21.04 -8.45 6.65
C PRO A 478 20.61 -8.17 5.21
N LEU A 479 20.46 -9.22 4.39
CA LEU A 479 20.07 -9.06 2.98
C LEU A 479 18.74 -8.32 2.82
N ARG A 480 17.79 -8.57 3.71
CA ARG A 480 16.51 -7.86 3.75
C ARG A 480 16.67 -6.36 3.99
N MET A 481 17.62 -5.96 4.82
CA MET A 481 17.91 -4.55 5.05
C MET A 481 18.46 -3.88 3.78
N GLN A 482 19.34 -4.54 3.05
CA GLN A 482 19.85 -4.05 1.77
C GLN A 482 18.71 -3.93 0.72
N GLU A 483 17.79 -4.89 0.70
CA GLU A 483 16.56 -4.83 -0.10
C GLU A 483 15.71 -3.60 0.27
N TYR A 484 15.50 -3.33 1.55
CA TYR A 484 14.71 -2.18 2.01
C TYR A 484 15.36 -0.85 1.61
N VAL A 485 16.69 -0.74 1.71
CA VAL A 485 17.41 0.44 1.22
C VAL A 485 17.14 0.68 -0.27
N LEU A 486 17.23 -0.34 -1.11
CA LEU A 486 16.93 -0.17 -2.52
C LEU A 486 15.46 0.17 -2.77
N ARG A 487 14.51 -0.50 -2.10
CA ARG A 487 13.07 -0.22 -2.25
C ARG A 487 12.69 1.20 -1.87
N LEU A 488 13.29 1.73 -0.82
CA LEU A 488 12.90 3.03 -0.26
C LEU A 488 13.66 4.22 -0.84
N PHE A 489 14.84 3.99 -1.46
CA PHE A 489 15.65 5.07 -2.02
C PHE A 489 15.90 4.96 -3.53
N ALA A 490 15.74 3.79 -4.14
CA ALA A 490 15.99 3.57 -5.57
C ALA A 490 15.01 2.57 -6.23
N GLY A 491 13.87 2.31 -5.63
CA GLY A 491 12.95 1.23 -6.02
C GLY A 491 12.05 1.48 -7.23
N GLY A 492 11.98 2.68 -7.74
CA GLY A 492 11.14 3.06 -8.88
C GLY A 492 9.68 3.42 -8.53
N TYR A 493 9.14 2.97 -7.38
CA TYR A 493 7.81 3.36 -6.88
C TYR A 493 7.75 3.34 -5.36
N ASN A 494 6.93 4.22 -4.80
CA ASN A 494 6.65 4.28 -3.36
C ASN A 494 7.93 4.43 -2.54
N THR A 495 8.93 5.12 -3.06
CA THR A 495 10.14 5.49 -2.34
C THR A 495 9.85 6.59 -1.33
N LEU A 496 10.83 6.93 -0.50
CA LEU A 496 10.73 8.10 0.37
C LEU A 496 10.75 9.40 -0.44
N TYR A 497 11.35 9.38 -1.63
CA TYR A 497 11.30 10.48 -2.59
C TYR A 497 9.89 10.68 -3.15
N ASP A 498 9.21 9.61 -3.61
CA ASP A 498 7.86 9.67 -4.16
C ASP A 498 6.80 10.14 -3.13
N SER A 499 7.11 10.00 -1.84
CA SER A 499 6.26 10.51 -0.76
C SER A 499 6.65 11.92 -0.27
N ALA A 500 7.50 12.63 -1.00
CA ALA A 500 8.01 13.95 -0.64
C ALA A 500 8.59 13.98 0.79
N THR A 501 9.45 13.01 1.12
CA THR A 501 9.97 12.82 2.48
C THR A 501 11.49 12.90 2.57
N SER A 502 12.22 12.28 1.63
CA SER A 502 13.69 12.19 1.68
C SER A 502 14.29 12.18 0.26
N TRP A 503 15.50 12.71 0.14
CA TRP A 503 16.29 12.69 -1.10
C TRP A 503 17.76 12.38 -0.81
N ILE A 504 18.56 12.15 -1.84
CA ILE A 504 19.98 11.81 -1.70
C ILE A 504 20.83 12.98 -2.18
N GLU A 505 21.77 13.41 -1.34
CA GLU A 505 22.76 14.46 -1.63
C GLU A 505 24.20 13.95 -1.50
N PRO A 506 25.21 14.66 -2.06
CA PRO A 506 26.61 14.41 -1.73
C PRO A 506 26.89 14.58 -0.24
N THR A 507 27.87 13.85 0.29
CA THR A 507 28.48 14.25 1.56
C THR A 507 29.27 15.55 1.37
N GLU A 508 29.45 16.35 2.41
CA GLU A 508 30.18 17.62 2.33
C GLU A 508 31.57 17.44 1.69
N LYS A 509 32.31 16.45 2.17
CA LYS A 509 33.65 16.15 1.65
C LYS A 509 33.65 15.77 0.16
N ALA A 510 32.65 15.01 -0.30
CA ALA A 510 32.56 14.60 -1.70
C ALA A 510 32.09 15.77 -2.58
N LEU A 511 31.25 16.66 -2.02
CA LEU A 511 30.81 17.89 -2.67
C LEU A 511 31.97 18.85 -2.90
N GLU A 512 32.71 19.19 -1.86
CA GLU A 512 33.90 20.03 -1.93
C GLU A 512 34.91 19.50 -2.95
N ALA A 513 35.24 18.22 -2.86
CA ALA A 513 36.18 17.59 -3.81
C ALA A 513 35.69 17.64 -5.26
N ALA A 514 34.40 17.46 -5.51
CA ALA A 514 33.85 17.50 -6.86
C ALA A 514 33.82 18.93 -7.43
N VAL A 515 33.46 19.92 -6.62
CA VAL A 515 33.44 21.34 -7.02
C VAL A 515 34.86 21.82 -7.30
N ASP A 516 35.82 21.51 -6.43
CA ASP A 516 37.23 21.86 -6.62
C ASP A 516 37.79 21.24 -7.91
N GLU A 517 37.53 19.97 -8.17
CA GLU A 517 37.96 19.28 -9.38
C GLU A 517 37.35 19.86 -10.67
N LEU A 518 36.06 20.28 -10.64
CA LEU A 518 35.45 21.00 -11.75
C LEU A 518 36.11 22.38 -11.98
N SER A 519 36.37 23.11 -10.91
CA SER A 519 37.04 24.41 -10.99
C SER A 519 38.46 24.29 -11.55
N ASP A 520 39.20 23.26 -11.18
CA ASP A 520 40.55 22.98 -11.73
C ASP A 520 40.51 22.67 -13.24
N GLN A 521 39.38 22.15 -13.72
CA GLN A 521 39.13 21.92 -15.17
C GLN A 521 38.52 23.15 -15.87
N GLY A 522 38.36 24.27 -15.17
CA GLY A 522 37.83 25.53 -15.70
C GLY A 522 36.32 25.62 -15.77
N ILE A 523 35.60 24.78 -15.00
CA ILE A 523 34.15 24.82 -14.87
C ILE A 523 33.81 25.41 -13.50
N GLU A 524 33.44 26.69 -13.49
CA GLU A 524 33.02 27.38 -12.26
C GLU A 524 31.57 27.07 -11.96
N ILE A 525 31.29 26.50 -10.78
CA ILE A 525 29.94 26.15 -10.31
C ILE A 525 29.85 26.35 -8.79
N SER A 526 28.69 26.82 -8.34
CA SER A 526 28.40 26.89 -6.91
C SER A 526 28.05 25.52 -6.34
N GLU A 527 28.20 25.31 -5.04
CA GLU A 527 27.77 24.08 -4.37
C GLU A 527 26.28 23.81 -4.52
N GLU A 528 25.43 24.85 -4.53
CA GLU A 528 23.99 24.70 -4.72
C GLU A 528 23.65 24.22 -6.13
N GLU A 529 24.24 24.85 -7.15
CA GLU A 529 24.06 24.42 -8.55
C GLU A 529 24.59 23.01 -8.77
N PHE A 530 25.70 22.63 -8.12
CA PHE A 530 26.20 21.26 -8.17
C PHE A 530 25.21 20.28 -7.53
N LYS A 531 24.63 20.61 -6.37
CA LYS A 531 23.63 19.79 -5.70
C LYS A 531 22.40 19.58 -6.57
N ASP A 532 21.88 20.62 -7.21
CA ASP A 532 20.72 20.51 -8.11
C ASP A 532 21.02 19.60 -9.30
N PHE A 533 22.19 19.75 -9.90
CA PHE A 533 22.67 18.89 -10.97
C PHE A 533 22.84 17.43 -10.50
N PHE A 534 23.51 17.24 -9.36
CA PHE A 534 23.75 15.93 -8.76
C PHE A 534 22.43 15.22 -8.44
N ASN A 535 21.47 15.92 -7.86
CA ASN A 535 20.16 15.37 -7.53
C ASN A 535 19.39 14.95 -8.80
N ALA A 536 19.42 15.76 -9.87
CA ALA A 536 18.85 15.39 -11.15
C ALA A 536 19.50 14.12 -11.75
N TRP A 537 20.83 14.02 -11.63
CA TRP A 537 21.55 12.83 -12.05
C TRP A 537 21.23 11.62 -11.18
N MET A 538 21.18 11.76 -9.85
CA MET A 538 20.79 10.69 -8.92
C MET A 538 19.39 10.16 -9.21
N LEU A 539 18.42 11.05 -9.45
CA LEU A 539 17.06 10.68 -9.83
C LEU A 539 17.06 9.84 -11.11
N TYR A 540 17.80 10.30 -12.13
CA TYR A 540 17.92 9.60 -13.41
C TYR A 540 18.55 8.21 -13.27
N ILE A 541 19.67 8.08 -12.56
CA ILE A 541 20.37 6.79 -12.45
C ILE A 541 19.66 5.82 -11.49
N SER A 542 18.96 6.31 -10.49
CA SER A 542 18.15 5.49 -9.58
C SER A 542 16.93 4.92 -10.32
N ASP A 543 16.19 5.78 -11.02
CA ASP A 543 15.01 5.34 -11.78
C ASP A 543 15.39 4.42 -12.94
N ARG A 544 16.44 4.75 -13.68
CA ARG A 544 16.81 4.02 -14.89
C ARG A 544 17.68 2.79 -14.68
N TYR A 545 18.54 2.78 -13.66
CA TYR A 545 19.57 1.74 -13.50
C TYR A 545 19.61 1.12 -12.12
N THR A 546 18.79 1.60 -11.17
CA THR A 546 18.85 1.18 -9.77
C THR A 546 20.30 1.21 -9.25
N ALA A 547 21.04 2.27 -9.60
CA ALA A 547 22.49 2.37 -9.47
C ALA A 547 22.94 2.86 -8.08
N LEU A 548 22.28 2.44 -7.01
CA LEU A 548 22.61 2.79 -5.63
C LEU A 548 23.29 1.63 -4.91
N GLY A 549 24.42 1.87 -4.24
CA GLY A 549 25.12 0.90 -3.38
C GLY A 549 25.93 -0.14 -4.15
N HIS A 550 27.24 0.11 -4.35
CA HIS A 550 28.16 -0.79 -5.07
C HIS A 550 28.35 -2.16 -4.40
N THR A 551 28.08 -2.27 -3.09
CA THR A 551 28.17 -3.51 -2.31
C THR A 551 26.90 -4.35 -2.30
N ILE A 552 25.79 -3.82 -2.81
CA ILE A 552 24.51 -4.53 -2.89
C ILE A 552 24.49 -5.41 -4.15
N SER A 553 24.16 -6.70 -3.99
CA SER A 553 24.19 -7.65 -5.09
C SER A 553 23.06 -7.46 -6.11
N ASP A 554 23.28 -7.88 -7.36
CA ASP A 554 22.25 -7.89 -8.40
C ASP A 554 21.08 -8.83 -8.09
N THR A 555 21.28 -9.87 -7.28
CA THR A 555 20.20 -10.75 -6.81
C THR A 555 19.17 -9.97 -6.02
N ILE A 556 19.59 -9.08 -5.12
CA ILE A 556 18.69 -8.20 -4.36
C ILE A 556 18.01 -7.18 -5.29
N ARG A 557 18.73 -6.65 -6.28
CA ARG A 557 18.16 -5.74 -7.28
C ARG A 557 17.06 -6.40 -8.11
N MET A 558 17.23 -7.68 -8.47
CA MET A 558 16.20 -8.46 -9.17
C MET A 558 14.94 -8.67 -8.33
N GLU A 559 15.04 -8.77 -7.01
CA GLU A 559 13.87 -8.83 -6.13
C GLU A 559 13.12 -7.49 -6.05
N VAL A 560 13.85 -6.38 -6.09
CA VAL A 560 13.28 -5.03 -6.04
C VAL A 560 12.66 -4.63 -7.39
N ARG A 561 13.31 -4.93 -8.50
CA ARG A 561 12.85 -4.63 -9.87
C ARG A 561 13.02 -5.84 -10.77
N PRO A 562 12.13 -6.83 -10.70
CA PRO A 562 12.20 -8.03 -11.55
C PRO A 562 12.05 -7.66 -13.04
N ASN A 563 12.67 -8.44 -13.90
CA ASN A 563 12.63 -8.28 -15.37
C ASN A 563 13.24 -6.98 -15.91
N PHE A 564 14.21 -6.43 -15.20
CA PHE A 564 14.92 -5.22 -15.62
C PHE A 564 16.25 -5.56 -16.29
N ASP A 565 16.42 -5.11 -17.54
CA ASP A 565 17.64 -5.36 -18.36
C ASP A 565 18.67 -4.25 -18.11
N GLY A 566 19.40 -4.30 -17.00
CA GLY A 566 20.58 -3.45 -16.89
C GLY A 566 20.74 -2.64 -15.63
N TYR A 567 20.92 -3.33 -14.51
CA TYR A 567 21.33 -2.69 -13.24
C TYR A 567 22.72 -2.09 -13.38
N GLY A 568 22.92 -0.96 -12.73
CA GLY A 568 24.19 -0.24 -12.69
C GLY A 568 24.60 0.43 -14.01
N LEU A 569 25.57 1.32 -13.92
CA LEU A 569 26.07 2.08 -15.04
C LEU A 569 27.18 1.29 -15.76
N LYS A 570 27.20 1.38 -17.08
CA LYS A 570 28.36 0.94 -17.89
C LYS A 570 29.41 2.05 -17.92
N ASP A 571 30.63 1.74 -18.23
CA ASP A 571 31.68 2.76 -18.38
C ASP A 571 31.34 3.83 -19.44
N ASP A 572 30.56 3.47 -20.46
CA ASP A 572 30.11 4.37 -21.52
C ASP A 572 28.70 4.95 -21.27
N TRP A 573 28.27 5.05 -19.98
CA TRP A 573 26.98 5.64 -19.64
C TRP A 573 26.84 7.08 -20.12
N ALA A 574 25.62 7.55 -20.38
CA ALA A 574 25.34 8.90 -20.82
C ALA A 574 24.35 9.62 -19.87
N PHE A 575 24.46 10.92 -19.78
CA PHE A 575 23.45 11.76 -19.11
C PHE A 575 22.12 11.70 -19.85
N SER A 576 21.03 12.01 -19.14
CA SER A 576 19.73 12.20 -19.76
C SER A 576 19.75 13.39 -20.72
N ALA A 577 18.85 13.37 -21.71
CA ALA A 577 18.71 14.50 -22.64
C ALA A 577 18.38 15.80 -21.90
N ILE A 578 17.61 15.71 -20.80
CA ILE A 578 17.19 16.85 -19.98
C ILE A 578 18.37 17.48 -19.26
N ILE A 579 19.24 16.67 -18.65
CA ILE A 579 20.46 17.14 -18.00
C ILE A 579 21.39 17.82 -19.03
N ARG A 580 21.56 17.20 -20.21
CA ARG A 580 22.40 17.75 -21.28
C ARG A 580 21.87 19.08 -21.80
N GLU A 581 20.55 19.20 -21.96
CA GLU A 581 19.89 20.45 -22.36
C GLU A 581 20.05 21.54 -21.30
N ALA A 582 19.80 21.22 -20.04
CA ALA A 582 19.93 22.16 -18.93
C ALA A 582 21.38 22.62 -18.73
N ALA A 583 22.36 21.75 -18.96
CA ALA A 583 23.78 22.07 -18.91
C ALA A 583 24.27 22.86 -20.15
N GLY A 584 23.46 22.94 -21.20
CA GLY A 584 23.85 23.61 -22.44
C GLY A 584 24.86 22.83 -23.29
N TRP A 585 25.01 21.54 -23.04
CA TRP A 585 25.88 20.68 -23.83
C TRP A 585 25.24 20.42 -25.19
N GLN A 586 25.64 21.19 -26.19
CA GLN A 586 25.10 21.07 -27.53
C GLN A 586 25.48 19.76 -28.19
N GLU A 587 24.52 19.12 -28.88
CA GLU A 587 24.83 18.11 -29.88
C GLU A 587 25.70 18.73 -30.95
N SER A 588 26.99 18.40 -31.02
CA SER A 588 27.82 18.81 -32.14
C SER A 588 27.28 18.12 -33.39
N GLY A 589 26.64 18.92 -34.24
CA GLY A 589 25.91 18.45 -35.42
C GLY A 589 26.75 17.59 -36.34
N LYS A 590 26.39 16.33 -36.42
CA LYS A 590 26.25 15.47 -37.59
C LYS A 590 25.95 14.05 -37.11
N LYS A 591 24.74 13.59 -37.34
CA LYS A 591 24.38 12.17 -37.22
C LYS A 591 25.20 11.37 -38.24
N THR A 592 26.30 10.82 -37.82
CA THR A 592 26.98 9.73 -38.53
C THR A 592 26.98 8.53 -37.53
N GLY A 593 25.91 7.72 -37.64
CA GLY A 593 25.84 6.38 -37.00
C GLY A 593 25.86 6.39 -35.46
N THR A 594 24.69 6.20 -34.86
CA THR A 594 24.37 5.64 -33.52
C THR A 594 25.10 6.11 -32.24
N LYS A 595 26.10 6.97 -32.24
CA LYS A 595 26.66 7.56 -31.00
C LYS A 595 26.57 9.09 -31.08
N VAL A 596 25.94 9.68 -30.07
CA VAL A 596 25.97 11.13 -29.80
C VAL A 596 27.40 11.47 -29.38
N GLN A 597 28.04 12.45 -30.04
CA GLN A 597 29.38 12.90 -29.66
C GLN A 597 29.26 13.77 -28.40
N GLU A 598 29.87 13.33 -27.31
CA GLU A 598 29.87 14.03 -26.03
C GLU A 598 30.72 15.33 -26.14
N SER A 599 30.27 16.39 -25.49
CA SER A 599 31.05 17.62 -25.38
C SER A 599 32.27 17.45 -24.46
N LYS A 600 33.28 18.30 -24.59
CA LYS A 600 34.44 18.27 -23.68
C LYS A 600 34.03 18.46 -22.22
N GLU A 601 33.11 19.35 -21.96
CA GLU A 601 32.58 19.64 -20.63
C GLU A 601 31.80 18.46 -20.07
N GLU A 602 30.95 17.80 -20.87
CA GLU A 602 30.23 16.58 -20.49
C GLU A 602 31.19 15.46 -20.05
N LEU A 603 32.31 15.30 -20.74
CA LEU A 603 33.32 14.31 -20.41
C LEU A 603 33.99 14.62 -19.05
N VAL A 604 34.28 15.91 -18.76
CA VAL A 604 34.81 16.33 -17.46
C VAL A 604 33.80 16.00 -16.35
N TRP A 605 32.55 16.35 -16.51
CA TRP A 605 31.50 16.00 -15.55
C TRP A 605 31.38 14.50 -15.29
N LYS A 606 31.43 13.69 -16.36
CA LYS A 606 31.40 12.24 -16.22
C LYS A 606 32.59 11.71 -15.42
N GLN A 607 33.79 12.26 -15.67
CA GLN A 607 34.99 11.87 -14.93
C GLN A 607 34.87 12.23 -13.46
N VAL A 608 34.50 13.45 -13.13
CA VAL A 608 34.31 13.91 -11.73
C VAL A 608 33.26 13.07 -11.01
N LEU A 609 32.10 12.84 -11.61
CA LEU A 609 31.07 11.98 -10.99
C LEU A 609 31.54 10.54 -10.81
N LYS A 610 32.30 9.99 -11.78
CA LYS A 610 32.86 8.66 -11.67
C LYS A 610 33.87 8.54 -10.55
N GLU A 611 34.80 9.48 -10.42
CA GLU A 611 35.87 9.43 -9.43
C GLU A 611 35.38 9.77 -8.01
N GLN A 612 34.43 10.69 -7.89
CA GLN A 612 33.96 11.15 -6.58
C GLN A 612 32.78 10.34 -6.03
N PHE A 613 31.94 9.72 -6.86
CA PHE A 613 30.67 9.13 -6.39
C PHE A 613 30.43 7.68 -6.79
N LEU A 614 31.16 7.14 -7.78
CA LEU A 614 30.91 5.78 -8.27
C LEU A 614 32.02 4.82 -7.86
N ASP A 615 31.67 3.55 -7.66
CA ASP A 615 32.61 2.45 -7.49
C ASP A 615 32.09 1.20 -8.22
N HIS A 616 33.01 0.27 -8.50
CA HIS A 616 32.68 -1.02 -9.11
C HIS A 616 31.88 -1.88 -8.16
N ALA A 617 30.98 -2.67 -8.72
CA ALA A 617 30.21 -3.67 -7.95
C ALA A 617 31.12 -4.61 -7.18
N GLN A 618 30.70 -5.06 -6.03
CA GLN A 618 31.38 -6.06 -5.23
C GLN A 618 30.47 -7.28 -5.02
N PRO A 619 30.74 -8.43 -5.67
CA PRO A 619 31.83 -8.71 -6.62
C PRO A 619 31.68 -7.96 -7.94
N ASP A 620 32.82 -7.68 -8.61
CA ASP A 620 32.85 -6.91 -9.85
C ASP A 620 32.07 -7.63 -10.97
N ASN A 621 31.09 -6.93 -11.53
CA ASN A 621 30.24 -7.37 -12.64
C ASN A 621 30.40 -6.48 -13.90
N GLY A 622 31.45 -5.64 -13.95
CA GLY A 622 31.69 -4.67 -15.01
C GLY A 622 30.72 -3.48 -14.99
N ARG A 623 30.10 -3.19 -13.84
CA ARG A 623 29.16 -2.08 -13.65
C ARG A 623 29.59 -1.18 -12.50
N LEU A 624 29.17 0.07 -12.58
CA LEU A 624 29.41 1.09 -11.59
C LEU A 624 28.12 1.42 -10.84
N TYR A 625 28.24 1.66 -9.55
CA TYR A 625 27.15 2.04 -8.66
C TYR A 625 27.60 3.16 -7.74
N VAL A 626 26.64 3.94 -7.25
CA VAL A 626 26.91 4.99 -6.28
C VAL A 626 27.46 4.40 -4.98
N ASP A 627 28.59 4.90 -4.53
CA ASP A 627 29.20 4.56 -3.25
C ASP A 627 28.43 5.25 -2.10
N LEU A 628 27.82 4.44 -1.24
CA LEU A 628 27.02 4.92 -0.09
C LEU A 628 27.85 5.72 0.93
N THR A 629 29.18 5.66 0.89
CA THR A 629 30.06 6.45 1.74
C THR A 629 30.25 7.89 1.24
N ARG A 630 29.88 8.16 -0.01
CA ARG A 630 30.03 9.45 -0.69
C ARG A 630 28.73 10.26 -0.74
N VAL A 631 27.61 9.65 -0.37
CA VAL A 631 26.29 10.26 -0.36
C VAL A 631 25.65 10.18 1.01
N LYS A 632 24.69 11.06 1.25
CA LYS A 632 23.82 11.06 2.43
C LYS A 632 22.36 11.15 2.01
N ALA A 633 21.49 10.50 2.75
CA ALA A 633 20.05 10.69 2.61
C ALA A 633 19.62 11.86 3.52
N ARG A 634 18.93 12.82 2.94
CA ARG A 634 18.43 14.01 3.64
C ARG A 634 16.99 13.82 4.06
N PHE A 635 16.70 14.32 5.23
CA PHE A 635 15.35 14.41 5.78
C PHE A 635 15.16 15.78 6.41
N ASP A 636 14.28 16.58 5.81
CA ASP A 636 13.89 17.89 6.33
C ASP A 636 12.38 18.04 6.17
N PRO A 637 11.60 17.99 7.28
CA PRO A 637 10.13 18.07 7.21
C PRO A 637 9.63 19.45 6.74
N ASP A 638 10.44 20.49 6.86
CA ASP A 638 10.10 21.87 6.50
C ASP A 638 10.55 22.22 5.07
N HIS A 639 11.22 21.30 4.38
CA HIS A 639 11.70 21.53 3.02
C HIS A 639 10.54 21.67 2.03
N VAL A 640 10.64 22.66 1.15
CA VAL A 640 9.62 22.90 0.10
C VAL A 640 9.82 21.90 -1.03
N TRP A 641 8.77 21.18 -1.34
CA TRP A 641 8.71 20.28 -2.49
C TRP A 641 7.92 20.91 -3.63
N TYR A 642 8.28 20.54 -4.83
CA TYR A 642 7.67 21.01 -6.07
C TYR A 642 6.95 19.87 -6.78
N LYS A 643 5.88 20.18 -7.51
CA LYS A 643 5.17 19.23 -8.37
C LYS A 643 5.15 19.73 -9.79
N CYS A 644 5.54 18.86 -10.72
CA CYS A 644 5.49 19.12 -12.14
C CYS A 644 4.07 18.89 -12.68
N GLU A 645 3.51 19.85 -13.39
CA GLU A 645 2.17 19.72 -13.98
C GLU A 645 2.15 18.75 -15.18
N GLN A 646 3.28 18.58 -15.87
CA GLN A 646 3.35 17.72 -17.05
C GLN A 646 3.57 16.23 -16.71
N CYS A 647 4.50 15.90 -15.80
CA CYS A 647 4.83 14.50 -15.52
C CYS A 647 4.45 14.04 -14.10
N SER A 648 3.84 14.94 -13.31
CA SER A 648 3.47 14.71 -11.90
C SER A 648 4.64 14.34 -10.99
N GLU A 649 5.88 14.55 -11.42
CA GLU A 649 7.07 14.35 -10.60
C GLU A 649 7.04 15.26 -9.39
N LEU A 650 7.32 14.70 -8.20
CA LEU A 650 7.56 15.44 -6.98
C LEU A 650 9.07 15.59 -6.80
N THR A 651 9.55 16.80 -6.59
CA THR A 651 11.00 17.04 -6.46
C THR A 651 11.31 18.09 -5.40
N PRO A 652 12.37 17.89 -4.59
CA PRO A 652 12.82 18.89 -3.62
C PRO A 652 13.68 20.00 -4.24
N PHE A 653 13.97 19.94 -5.53
CA PHE A 653 14.87 20.87 -6.24
C PHE A 653 14.43 21.09 -7.69
N LEU A 654 14.90 22.16 -8.30
CA LEU A 654 14.66 22.48 -9.70
C LEU A 654 15.97 22.52 -10.48
N LEU A 655 16.05 21.84 -11.61
CA LEU A 655 17.22 21.91 -12.48
C LEU A 655 17.14 23.17 -13.36
N LYS A 656 17.82 24.23 -12.95
CA LYS A 656 17.75 25.56 -13.58
C LYS A 656 16.32 26.06 -13.79
N GLY A 657 15.47 25.91 -12.76
CA GLY A 657 14.06 26.32 -12.78
C GLY A 657 13.12 25.38 -13.54
N ARG A 658 13.58 24.19 -13.93
CA ARG A 658 12.80 23.19 -14.70
C ARG A 658 12.67 21.88 -13.93
N CYS A 659 11.69 21.08 -14.34
CA CYS A 659 11.52 19.71 -13.83
C CYS A 659 12.76 18.86 -14.17
N PRO A 660 13.41 18.22 -13.17
CA PRO A 660 14.58 17.39 -13.42
C PRO A 660 14.27 16.10 -14.18
N SER A 661 13.02 15.67 -14.20
CA SER A 661 12.55 14.43 -14.85
C SER A 661 12.15 14.60 -16.31
N CYS A 662 11.40 15.67 -16.66
CA CYS A 662 10.87 15.87 -18.01
C CYS A 662 11.31 17.18 -18.66
N GLY A 663 11.97 18.09 -17.94
CA GLY A 663 12.43 19.37 -18.44
C GLY A 663 11.35 20.45 -18.58
N ALA A 664 10.11 20.19 -18.14
CA ALA A 664 9.02 21.15 -18.22
C ALA A 664 9.27 22.37 -17.31
N GLU A 665 8.78 23.54 -17.75
CA GLU A 665 8.84 24.80 -16.98
C GLU A 665 7.60 25.00 -16.09
N HIS A 666 6.50 24.28 -16.35
CA HIS A 666 5.28 24.31 -15.54
C HIS A 666 5.43 23.43 -14.31
N ILE A 667 5.95 24.05 -13.26
CA ILE A 667 6.19 23.41 -11.97
C ILE A 667 5.82 24.40 -10.85
N HIS A 668 5.19 23.93 -9.81
CA HIS A 668 4.77 24.77 -8.68
C HIS A 668 5.15 24.14 -7.35
N GLU A 669 5.22 24.96 -6.30
CA GLU A 669 5.37 24.49 -4.94
C GLU A 669 4.16 23.66 -4.56
N MET A 670 4.38 22.50 -3.92
CA MET A 670 3.29 21.62 -3.50
C MET A 670 2.33 22.33 -2.55
N ARG A 671 1.05 22.21 -2.84
CA ARG A 671 -0.05 22.77 -2.04
C ARG A 671 -0.45 21.82 -0.91
N PRO A 672 -1.07 22.30 0.17
CA PRO A 672 -1.52 21.47 1.29
C PRO A 672 -2.36 20.28 0.84
N GLU A 673 -3.27 20.45 -0.12
CA GLU A 673 -4.14 19.38 -0.65
C GLU A 673 -3.34 18.28 -1.36
N GLU A 674 -2.20 18.62 -1.94
CA GLU A 674 -1.32 17.66 -2.61
C GLU A 674 -0.52 16.84 -1.59
N TYR A 675 -0.15 17.45 -0.46
CA TYR A 675 0.40 16.70 0.67
C TYR A 675 -0.65 15.80 1.32
N ASP A 676 -1.91 16.25 1.42
CA ASP A 676 -3.03 15.46 1.94
C ASP A 676 -3.30 14.23 1.06
N ALA A 677 -3.16 14.37 -0.25
CA ALA A 677 -3.24 13.23 -1.19
C ALA A 677 -2.17 12.16 -0.92
N LEU A 678 -1.03 12.53 -0.31
CA LEU A 678 0.03 11.61 0.11
C LEU A 678 -0.15 11.10 1.55
N SER A 679 -1.25 11.43 2.24
CA SER A 679 -1.47 11.12 3.67
C SER A 679 -1.35 9.63 3.98
N PHE A 680 -1.76 8.75 3.08
CA PHE A 680 -1.59 7.30 3.24
C PHE A 680 -0.12 6.91 3.51
N TRP A 681 0.84 7.55 2.84
CA TRP A 681 2.27 7.29 2.98
C TRP A 681 2.92 8.15 4.08
N ARG A 682 2.50 9.41 4.23
CA ARG A 682 3.14 10.39 5.12
C ARG A 682 2.66 10.32 6.57
N LYS A 683 1.35 10.04 6.79
CA LYS A 683 0.80 10.00 8.15
C LYS A 683 1.47 8.97 9.07
N PRO A 684 1.74 7.72 8.64
CA PRO A 684 2.49 6.77 9.48
C PRO A 684 3.90 7.25 9.83
N LEU A 685 4.56 7.99 8.93
CA LEU A 685 5.89 8.55 9.17
C LEU A 685 5.82 9.69 10.21
N GLN A 686 4.84 10.57 10.08
CA GLN A 686 4.60 11.64 11.05
C GLN A 686 4.22 11.08 12.42
N ASP A 687 3.34 10.07 12.46
CA ASP A 687 2.96 9.39 13.70
C ASP A 687 4.19 8.80 14.43
N ALA A 688 5.14 8.22 13.68
CA ALA A 688 6.40 7.71 14.25
C ALA A 688 7.29 8.84 14.81
N LEU A 689 7.41 9.96 14.09
CA LEU A 689 8.14 11.15 14.55
C LEU A 689 7.52 11.77 15.81
N ASP A 690 6.20 11.73 15.92
CA ASP A 690 5.43 12.17 17.09
C ASP A 690 5.50 11.17 18.27
N GLY A 691 6.26 10.07 18.13
CA GLY A 691 6.46 9.07 19.16
C GLY A 691 5.33 8.05 19.31
N LYS A 692 4.42 7.95 18.34
CA LYS A 692 3.39 6.91 18.35
C LYS A 692 4.02 5.53 18.09
N PRO A 693 3.46 4.46 18.64
CA PRO A 693 3.99 3.11 18.46
C PRO A 693 4.03 2.67 17.00
N ILE A 694 5.17 2.17 16.57
CA ILE A 694 5.32 1.50 15.28
C ILE A 694 4.88 0.05 15.45
N GLN A 695 4.02 -0.44 14.58
CA GLN A 695 3.50 -1.80 14.64
C GLN A 695 4.20 -2.71 13.62
N VAL A 696 4.71 -3.83 14.10
CA VAL A 696 5.19 -4.96 13.29
C VAL A 696 4.26 -6.12 13.56
N ILE A 697 3.61 -6.63 12.51
CA ILE A 697 2.63 -7.71 12.62
C ILE A 697 3.31 -9.03 12.29
N ASP A 698 3.38 -9.93 13.27
CA ASP A 698 3.91 -11.28 13.09
C ASP A 698 2.79 -12.21 12.58
N THR A 699 2.98 -12.77 11.38
CA THR A 699 1.99 -13.65 10.74
C THR A 699 2.60 -15.01 10.45
N GLU A 700 2.00 -16.06 11.00
CA GLU A 700 2.45 -17.45 10.82
C GLU A 700 1.42 -18.33 10.12
N GLU A 701 1.90 -19.38 9.44
CA GLU A 701 1.05 -20.38 8.80
C GLU A 701 0.74 -21.52 9.77
N HIS A 702 -0.54 -21.88 9.88
CA HIS A 702 -0.98 -23.06 10.62
C HIS A 702 -1.58 -24.10 9.66
N THR A 703 -0.83 -25.16 9.37
CA THR A 703 -1.29 -26.26 8.53
C THR A 703 -0.85 -27.62 9.08
N ALA A 704 -1.71 -28.63 8.95
CA ALA A 704 -1.48 -29.98 9.50
C ALA A 704 -0.18 -30.69 9.05
N GLN A 705 0.46 -30.27 7.95
CA GLN A 705 1.69 -30.89 7.47
C GLN A 705 2.97 -30.35 8.12
N LEU A 706 2.91 -29.18 8.75
CA LEU A 706 4.06 -28.69 9.54
C LEU A 706 4.34 -29.61 10.72
N SER A 707 3.29 -30.28 11.25
CA SER A 707 3.41 -31.21 12.38
C SER A 707 4.16 -32.50 12.06
N HIS A 708 4.18 -32.95 10.79
CA HIS A 708 4.80 -34.25 10.42
C HIS A 708 6.28 -34.21 10.04
N LYS A 709 6.80 -33.07 9.61
CA LYS A 709 8.20 -32.95 9.16
C LYS A 709 9.19 -32.59 10.24
N ASP A 710 8.75 -31.90 11.30
CA ASP A 710 9.64 -31.31 12.31
C ASP A 710 9.65 -32.04 13.66
N GLN A 711 9.05 -33.23 13.78
CA GLN A 711 9.01 -34.04 15.00
C GLN A 711 10.36 -34.62 15.46
N ARG A 712 11.49 -34.29 14.80
CA ARG A 712 12.75 -34.99 15.06
C ARG A 712 13.63 -34.35 16.13
N ASP A 713 13.49 -33.09 16.48
CA ASP A 713 14.42 -32.40 17.36
C ASP A 713 13.80 -31.61 18.55
N ASP A 714 12.49 -31.37 18.58
CA ASP A 714 11.82 -30.62 19.67
C ASP A 714 10.64 -31.40 20.27
N LEU A 715 10.38 -31.13 21.56
CA LEU A 715 9.25 -31.70 22.34
C LEU A 715 7.89 -31.32 21.77
N TRP A 716 7.80 -30.21 21.03
CA TRP A 716 6.59 -29.64 20.44
C TRP A 716 6.72 -29.50 18.93
N SER A 717 5.67 -29.79 18.18
CA SER A 717 5.63 -29.49 16.76
C SER A 717 5.61 -27.98 16.54
N LYS A 718 6.09 -27.48 15.39
CA LYS A 718 6.00 -26.04 15.07
C LYS A 718 4.57 -25.52 15.08
N THR A 719 3.61 -26.35 14.72
CA THR A 719 2.19 -25.99 14.75
C THR A 719 1.71 -25.72 16.18
N GLU A 720 2.10 -26.58 17.14
CA GLU A 720 1.77 -26.39 18.55
C GLU A 720 2.48 -25.16 19.13
N GLN A 721 3.73 -24.89 18.73
CA GLN A 721 4.45 -23.67 19.12
C GLN A 721 3.72 -22.42 18.61
N TYR A 722 3.23 -22.43 17.37
CA TYR A 722 2.47 -21.30 16.83
C TYR A 722 1.12 -21.12 17.52
N GLU A 723 0.44 -22.20 17.90
CA GLU A 723 -0.79 -22.15 18.70
C GLU A 723 -0.54 -21.53 20.08
N LEU A 724 0.51 -21.98 20.77
CA LEU A 724 0.88 -21.44 22.08
C LEU A 724 1.26 -19.94 21.98
N ARG A 725 2.06 -19.56 20.99
CA ARG A 725 2.42 -18.17 20.72
C ARG A 725 1.18 -17.34 20.35
N PHE A 726 0.23 -17.90 19.64
CA PHE A 726 -1.03 -17.24 19.29
C PHE A 726 -1.97 -17.10 20.52
N GLN A 727 -1.86 -18.00 21.51
CA GLN A 727 -2.54 -17.87 22.81
C GLN A 727 -1.81 -16.95 23.79
N ASP A 728 -0.70 -16.32 23.38
CA ASP A 728 0.19 -15.51 24.23
C ASP A 728 0.94 -16.31 25.30
N LEU A 729 1.08 -17.60 25.11
CA LEU A 729 1.93 -18.49 25.93
C LEU A 729 3.31 -18.53 25.30
N VAL A 730 4.06 -17.45 25.48
CA VAL A 730 5.39 -17.23 24.88
C VAL A 730 6.50 -17.52 25.90
N GLN A 731 7.67 -17.98 25.41
CA GLN A 731 8.88 -18.08 26.19
C GLN A 731 9.63 -16.73 26.23
N ASP A 732 10.59 -16.56 27.16
CA ASP A 732 11.26 -15.28 27.42
C ASP A 732 11.89 -14.58 26.20
N ASN A 733 12.17 -15.31 25.10
CA ASN A 733 12.79 -14.77 23.88
C ASN A 733 11.85 -14.83 22.64
N GLU A 734 10.59 -15.15 22.82
CA GLU A 734 9.61 -15.28 21.74
C GLU A 734 8.59 -14.14 21.78
N THR A 735 8.08 -13.77 20.60
CA THR A 735 6.94 -12.85 20.48
C THR A 735 5.66 -13.61 20.19
N PRO A 736 4.50 -13.09 20.62
CA PRO A 736 3.21 -13.62 20.22
C PRO A 736 3.05 -13.61 18.69
N VAL A 737 2.29 -14.57 18.17
CA VAL A 737 1.78 -14.52 16.80
C VAL A 737 0.54 -13.62 16.79
N ASP A 738 0.53 -12.60 15.95
CA ASP A 738 -0.59 -11.64 15.85
C ASP A 738 -1.66 -12.14 14.89
N ILE A 739 -1.21 -12.71 13.76
CA ILE A 739 -2.10 -13.23 12.72
C ILE A 739 -1.75 -14.69 12.43
N LEU A 740 -2.74 -15.55 12.55
CA LEU A 740 -2.59 -16.96 12.21
C LEU A 740 -3.34 -17.25 10.91
N SER A 741 -2.60 -17.65 9.87
CA SER A 741 -3.15 -18.00 8.55
C SER A 741 -3.33 -19.50 8.44
N SER A 742 -4.58 -19.96 8.24
CA SER A 742 -4.93 -21.36 8.22
C SER A 742 -5.84 -21.73 7.05
N THR A 743 -6.10 -23.02 6.92
CA THR A 743 -7.13 -23.60 6.05
C THR A 743 -8.33 -24.04 6.87
N THR A 744 -9.43 -24.39 6.20
CA THR A 744 -10.67 -24.91 6.82
C THR A 744 -10.44 -26.16 7.69
N THR A 745 -9.30 -26.84 7.55
CA THR A 745 -8.94 -28.01 8.40
C THR A 745 -8.70 -27.66 9.87
N MET A 746 -8.57 -26.38 10.22
CA MET A 746 -8.46 -25.90 11.60
C MET A 746 -9.80 -25.89 12.36
N GLU A 747 -10.89 -26.32 11.74
CA GLU A 747 -12.23 -26.26 12.36
C GLU A 747 -12.44 -27.22 13.54
N VAL A 748 -11.54 -28.17 13.78
CA VAL A 748 -11.77 -29.24 14.78
C VAL A 748 -10.68 -29.25 15.84
N GLY A 749 -11.03 -28.79 17.05
CA GLY A 749 -10.34 -29.18 18.28
C GLY A 749 -9.16 -28.32 18.71
N ILE A 750 -8.94 -27.13 18.14
CA ILE A 750 -7.85 -26.21 18.54
C ILE A 750 -8.42 -25.08 19.38
N ASP A 751 -7.92 -24.93 20.60
CA ASP A 751 -8.21 -23.79 21.44
C ASP A 751 -7.29 -22.62 21.03
N ILE A 752 -7.86 -21.62 20.36
CA ILE A 752 -7.15 -20.42 19.95
C ILE A 752 -7.43 -19.20 20.84
N GLY A 753 -8.15 -19.40 21.93
CA GLY A 753 -8.55 -18.32 22.83
C GLY A 753 -9.64 -17.43 22.24
N SER A 754 -9.83 -16.24 22.82
CA SER A 754 -10.82 -15.27 22.33
C SER A 754 -10.30 -14.48 21.15
N LEU A 755 -11.07 -14.45 20.06
CA LEU A 755 -10.77 -13.68 18.83
C LEU A 755 -11.70 -12.48 18.70
N VAL A 756 -11.14 -11.34 18.33
CA VAL A 756 -11.89 -10.13 17.98
C VAL A 756 -12.27 -10.13 16.51
N ALA A 757 -11.42 -10.68 15.65
CA ALA A 757 -11.63 -10.67 14.21
C ALA A 757 -11.22 -11.96 13.50
N VAL A 758 -11.97 -12.29 12.47
CA VAL A 758 -11.68 -13.40 11.54
C VAL A 758 -11.76 -12.87 10.12
N GLY A 759 -10.74 -13.13 9.31
CA GLY A 759 -10.71 -12.84 7.90
C GLY A 759 -10.94 -14.10 7.07
N LEU A 760 -11.90 -14.05 6.13
CA LEU A 760 -12.20 -15.14 5.21
C LEU A 760 -11.80 -14.71 3.81
N ARG A 761 -10.93 -15.49 3.16
CA ARG A 761 -10.50 -15.21 1.80
C ARG A 761 -10.93 -16.31 0.85
N ASN A 762 -11.78 -15.95 -0.13
CA ASN A 762 -12.29 -16.85 -1.19
C ASN A 762 -12.95 -18.13 -0.64
N ILE A 763 -13.74 -18.01 0.41
CA ILE A 763 -14.54 -19.10 0.96
C ILE A 763 -15.99 -18.97 0.46
#